data_ee95675fa823411b9a66f2a690546996
#
_entry.id   ee95675fa823411b9a66f2a690546996
#
_cell.length_a   1.000
_cell.length_b   1.000
_cell.length_c   1.000
_cell.angle_alpha   90.00
_cell.angle_beta   90.00
_cell.angle_gamma   90.00
#
_symmetry.space_group_name_H-M   'P 1'
#
loop_
_entity.id
_entity.type
_entity.pdbx_description
1 polymer ?
#
loop_
_entity_poly.entity_id
_entity_poly.type
_entity_poly.pdbx_seq_one_letter_code
_entity_poly.pdbx_strand_id
1 'polypeptide(L)'
;MPAASRRSIIAFWLVLGFAPQAFAQDLCLIPEAVDLPPPPADDAANDDGTLEISSSRIVSVSDSELTLRDPEIRYGEGTITAQVLTVAENGDAHLSGRVEVKGPGVIVFGEDAHYDPNAETVSLAAAGFDLPTRPARGSAQQIEVTSDSRISLASMLFTTCPPDNVSWEISAKSSKLDVNGGVGIARGVKLDFKGVPVLYVPYFSFPLNGERKSGFLTPDISSRDRTGFDLTVPYYLNLAPNFDLTLDPRYMSQRGTQLGSDFRYLLRNSRGEFGFEYLHDDEETNTERRYATLRHESLFGSSDQIEVLSGFEEVSDDAYFEDLGTSLAVTSQTHLNRFLDLTFFAPNWSMLTRFQNYQTIDPELTEIDFPYERVPQIVFDGRWGGGLVRFDSDTELVNFDRDVGTTGWRFDSTQELSLRFARAGMFLSPAIALRQTNYWIDNPAPGEDDTPTRGLPIGSLDMGMTFEREAVGDRRTWLQTIEPRLLYVRVPFEDQSNLPVFDTIVPDFNLIQLFRKYQFVGPDRIADTDQLSFGVTTRLIDAANGRERLTGTLGQTRYLNPQQVTLPGTAPTVTDASDYVAELGIGLRDSWALDLGYQWNSETSTTARTETRLEYRPKEDRLFGIGYRYRRDALEQGDVSVVWPLAQRWRLIGRYSYSFLDKERLEDFIGWEYEACCWRLRMVNRNNVSRRTGETDNSISVQLELKGLSQRVTSPDELLDRGILGYRTIARAY
;
A
#
# COMPACT_ATOMS: atom_id res chain seq x y z
N MET A 1 46.44 -33.79 -15.25
CA MET A 1 47.21 -32.80 -14.44
C MET A 1 47.35 -31.53 -15.25
N PRO A 2 46.83 -30.38 -14.84
CA PRO A 2 47.34 -29.59 -13.72
C PRO A 2 46.26 -29.00 -12.81
N ALA A 3 46.71 -28.83 -11.58
CA ALA A 3 46.49 -27.82 -10.55
C ALA A 3 45.05 -27.30 -10.24
N ALA A 4 44.55 -27.79 -9.15
CA ALA A 4 43.48 -27.21 -8.36
C ALA A 4 43.89 -25.87 -7.72
N SER A 5 43.14 -24.80 -7.95
CA SER A 5 43.21 -23.59 -7.13
C SER A 5 42.04 -23.61 -6.11
N ARG A 6 42.42 -23.87 -4.86
CA ARG A 6 41.58 -23.67 -3.69
C ARG A 6 41.31 -22.16 -3.54
N ARG A 7 40.05 -21.75 -3.66
CA ARG A 7 39.60 -20.46 -3.12
C ARG A 7 38.84 -20.69 -1.83
N SER A 8 39.36 -20.10 -0.80
CA SER A 8 38.93 -20.15 0.58
C SER A 8 37.55 -19.57 0.75
N ILE A 9 36.61 -20.39 1.28
CA ILE A 9 35.36 -19.95 1.86
C ILE A 9 35.70 -19.32 3.21
N ILE A 10 35.64 -18.02 3.30
CA ILE A 10 35.70 -17.29 4.58
C ILE A 10 34.35 -17.38 5.22
N ALA A 11 34.20 -18.29 6.19
CA ALA A 11 33.08 -18.36 7.08
C ALA A 11 33.12 -17.15 8.03
N PHE A 12 32.20 -16.22 7.86
CA PHE A 12 32.00 -15.08 8.76
C PHE A 12 31.18 -15.54 9.96
N TRP A 13 31.85 -16.00 11.01
CA TRP A 13 31.26 -16.19 12.34
C TRP A 13 31.34 -14.85 13.09
N LEU A 14 30.30 -14.06 13.04
CA LEU A 14 30.11 -12.91 13.92
C LEU A 14 29.26 -13.36 15.12
N VAL A 15 29.95 -13.83 16.17
CA VAL A 15 29.37 -14.00 17.49
C VAL A 15 29.23 -12.61 18.11
N LEU A 16 28.09 -11.99 17.99
CA LEU A 16 27.71 -10.80 18.74
C LEU A 16 27.19 -11.21 20.12
N GLY A 17 28.11 -11.36 21.05
CA GLY A 17 27.81 -11.37 22.48
C GLY A 17 27.53 -9.94 22.95
N PHE A 18 26.29 -9.48 22.91
CA PHE A 18 25.86 -8.27 23.58
C PHE A 18 25.29 -8.59 24.94
N ALA A 19 26.03 -8.24 25.98
CA ALA A 19 25.50 -8.13 27.33
C ALA A 19 24.41 -7.03 27.36
N PRO A 20 23.28 -7.23 28.04
CA PRO A 20 22.27 -6.19 28.17
C PRO A 20 22.78 -5.14 29.20
N GLN A 21 23.35 -4.06 28.70
CA GLN A 21 23.45 -2.85 29.50
C GLN A 21 22.06 -2.22 29.54
N ALA A 22 21.50 -2.17 30.75
CA ALA A 22 20.32 -1.38 31.06
C ALA A 22 20.69 0.11 30.94
N PHE A 23 20.47 0.69 29.75
CA PHE A 23 20.53 2.13 29.58
C PHE A 23 19.13 2.70 29.89
N ALA A 24 19.12 3.72 30.76
CA ALA A 24 17.94 4.51 31.06
C ALA A 24 17.29 4.98 29.74
N GLN A 25 16.01 4.77 29.63
CA GLN A 25 15.17 5.33 28.57
C GLN A 25 15.16 6.85 28.73
N ASP A 26 15.99 7.56 27.97
CA ASP A 26 15.66 8.93 27.61
C ASP A 26 14.47 8.87 26.66
N LEU A 27 13.31 8.77 27.27
CA LEU A 27 12.04 9.00 26.62
C LEU A 27 12.11 10.41 26.04
N CYS A 28 11.92 10.53 24.72
CA CYS A 28 11.36 11.75 24.17
C CYS A 28 10.01 11.90 24.89
N LEU A 29 9.98 12.67 25.94
CA LEU A 29 8.73 13.04 26.63
C LEU A 29 7.95 13.90 25.63
N ILE A 30 7.29 13.25 24.72
CA ILE A 30 6.10 13.79 24.10
C ILE A 30 5.11 13.76 25.24
N PRO A 31 4.53 14.88 25.67
CA PRO A 31 3.39 14.84 26.58
C PRO A 31 2.43 13.83 25.93
N GLU A 32 2.09 12.76 26.65
CA GLU A 32 1.00 11.88 26.23
C GLU A 32 -0.13 12.81 25.83
N ALA A 33 -0.66 12.66 24.60
CA ALA A 33 -1.84 13.38 24.21
C ALA A 33 -2.86 13.12 25.33
N VAL A 34 -3.15 14.15 26.09
CA VAL A 34 -4.15 14.03 27.12
C VAL A 34 -5.42 13.72 26.36
N ASP A 35 -5.92 12.48 26.50
CA ASP A 35 -7.26 12.13 26.06
C ASP A 35 -8.20 13.08 26.79
N LEU A 36 -8.49 14.19 26.16
CA LEU A 36 -9.57 15.04 26.61
C LEU A 36 -10.82 14.17 26.50
N PRO A 37 -11.61 14.02 27.57
CA PRO A 37 -12.88 13.33 27.47
C PRO A 37 -13.64 13.92 26.30
N PRO A 38 -14.35 13.07 25.50
CA PRO A 38 -15.17 13.58 24.42
C PRO A 38 -16.07 14.68 24.99
N PRO A 39 -16.28 15.80 24.26
CA PRO A 39 -17.16 16.83 24.70
C PRO A 39 -18.48 16.18 25.10
N PRO A 40 -19.07 16.52 26.27
CA PRO A 40 -20.32 15.96 26.71
C PRO A 40 -21.33 16.16 25.58
N ALA A 41 -21.95 15.05 25.15
CA ALA A 41 -23.00 15.11 24.17
C ALA A 41 -24.16 15.95 24.72
N ASP A 42 -24.49 17.02 23.99
CA ASP A 42 -25.72 17.79 24.09
C ASP A 42 -26.22 18.10 25.55
N ASP A 43 -25.45 18.87 26.31
CA ASP A 43 -26.05 19.93 27.06
C ASP A 43 -25.63 21.23 26.35
N ALA A 44 -26.57 21.84 25.64
CA ALA A 44 -26.46 23.20 25.20
C ALA A 44 -26.23 24.05 26.44
N ALA A 45 -24.97 24.21 26.82
CA ALA A 45 -24.56 25.19 27.78
C ALA A 45 -25.10 26.50 27.24
N ASN A 46 -25.97 27.13 27.99
CA ASN A 46 -26.39 28.48 27.74
C ASN A 46 -25.11 29.31 27.67
N ASP A 47 -24.65 29.59 26.46
CA ASP A 47 -23.62 30.62 26.20
C ASP A 47 -24.36 31.96 26.35
N ASP A 48 -24.58 32.34 27.61
CA ASP A 48 -25.18 33.64 27.96
C ASP A 48 -24.13 34.75 27.99
N GLY A 49 -22.88 34.43 27.57
CA GLY A 49 -21.78 35.40 27.53
C GLY A 49 -21.35 35.90 28.89
N THR A 50 -21.71 35.19 29.98
CA THR A 50 -21.33 35.59 31.35
C THR A 50 -19.85 35.33 31.60
N LEU A 51 -19.14 36.38 32.00
CA LEU A 51 -17.76 36.34 32.47
C LEU A 51 -17.79 36.04 33.99
N GLU A 52 -17.22 34.88 34.39
CA GLU A 52 -17.09 34.53 35.81
C GLU A 52 -15.67 34.84 36.28
N ILE A 53 -15.55 35.72 37.27
CA ILE A 53 -14.26 36.07 37.88
C ILE A 53 -14.23 35.62 39.33
N SER A 54 -13.28 34.74 39.66
CA SER A 54 -12.98 34.36 41.03
C SER A 54 -11.58 34.85 41.41
N SER A 55 -11.34 35.17 42.65
CA SER A 55 -10.04 35.63 43.13
C SER A 55 -9.78 35.18 44.56
N SER A 56 -8.51 34.99 44.91
CA SER A 56 -8.12 34.67 46.30
C SER A 56 -8.27 35.85 47.22
N ARG A 57 -8.12 37.08 46.75
CA ARG A 57 -8.18 38.31 47.56
C ARG A 57 -8.43 39.54 46.69
N ILE A 58 -9.34 40.40 47.17
CA ILE A 58 -9.50 41.78 46.71
C ILE A 58 -8.48 42.66 47.44
N VAL A 59 -7.61 43.38 46.70
CA VAL A 59 -6.54 44.20 47.26
C VAL A 59 -6.97 45.65 47.46
N SER A 60 -7.59 46.21 46.41
CA SER A 60 -8.13 47.57 46.45
C SER A 60 -9.38 47.66 45.59
N VAL A 61 -10.32 48.50 46.04
CA VAL A 61 -11.48 48.99 45.34
C VAL A 61 -11.52 50.47 45.48
N SER A 62 -11.32 51.23 44.41
CA SER A 62 -11.47 52.69 44.40
C SER A 62 -12.53 53.05 43.36
N ASP A 63 -12.97 54.31 43.33
CA ASP A 63 -13.96 54.81 42.38
C ASP A 63 -13.49 54.68 40.89
N SER A 64 -12.20 54.39 40.68
CA SER A 64 -11.60 54.35 39.36
C SER A 64 -10.83 53.05 39.05
N GLU A 65 -10.65 52.12 40.02
CA GLU A 65 -9.80 50.95 39.80
C GLU A 65 -10.15 49.78 40.74
N LEU A 66 -10.19 48.56 40.19
CA LEU A 66 -10.34 47.30 40.94
C LEU A 66 -9.06 46.45 40.76
N THR A 67 -8.43 46.06 41.88
CA THR A 67 -7.27 45.17 41.86
C THR A 67 -7.57 43.87 42.62
N LEU A 68 -7.39 42.73 41.89
CA LEU A 68 -7.59 41.37 42.39
C LEU A 68 -6.26 40.59 42.42
N ARG A 69 -6.05 39.72 43.40
CA ARG A 69 -4.92 38.78 43.44
C ARG A 69 -5.38 37.38 43.12
N ASP A 70 -4.49 36.67 42.41
CA ASP A 70 -4.69 35.31 41.90
C ASP A 70 -6.08 35.16 41.25
N PRO A 71 -6.40 36.01 40.27
CA PRO A 71 -7.67 35.92 39.57
C PRO A 71 -7.71 34.65 38.69
N GLU A 72 -8.87 34.02 38.68
CA GLU A 72 -9.27 33.01 37.70
C GLU A 72 -10.51 33.54 36.97
N ILE A 73 -10.38 33.75 35.69
CA ILE A 73 -11.41 34.27 34.80
C ILE A 73 -11.86 33.14 33.90
N ARG A 74 -13.15 32.81 33.89
CA ARG A 74 -13.75 31.81 33.02
C ARG A 74 -14.68 32.48 32.02
N TYR A 75 -14.51 32.13 30.76
CA TYR A 75 -15.35 32.57 29.66
C TYR A 75 -15.53 31.43 28.64
N GLY A 76 -16.74 30.92 28.53
CA GLY A 76 -17.00 29.70 27.72
C GLY A 76 -16.14 28.52 28.19
N GLU A 77 -15.43 27.89 27.26
CA GLU A 77 -14.46 26.81 27.58
C GLU A 77 -13.05 27.32 27.95
N GLY A 78 -12.84 28.64 27.95
CA GLY A 78 -11.54 29.27 28.22
C GLY A 78 -11.37 29.63 29.69
N THR A 79 -10.12 29.53 30.19
CA THR A 79 -9.74 29.96 31.55
C THR A 79 -8.50 30.83 31.48
N ILE A 80 -8.52 31.99 32.12
CA ILE A 80 -7.37 32.90 32.26
C ILE A 80 -6.98 32.97 33.73
N THR A 81 -5.71 32.79 34.04
CA THR A 81 -5.15 32.92 35.36
C THR A 81 -3.97 33.90 35.37
N ALA A 82 -3.81 34.68 36.42
CA ALA A 82 -2.70 35.61 36.62
C ALA A 82 -2.40 35.79 38.12
N GLN A 83 -1.33 36.50 38.47
CA GLN A 83 -1.06 36.87 39.86
C GLN A 83 -1.84 38.10 40.29
N VAL A 84 -1.98 39.08 39.38
CA VAL A 84 -2.71 40.34 39.66
C VAL A 84 -3.55 40.70 38.44
N LEU A 85 -4.79 41.09 38.68
CA LEU A 85 -5.67 41.72 37.68
C LEU A 85 -6.01 43.13 38.19
N THR A 86 -5.78 44.13 37.36
CA THR A 86 -6.19 45.51 37.56
C THR A 86 -7.19 45.89 36.48
N VAL A 87 -8.37 46.35 36.87
CA VAL A 87 -9.43 46.82 35.96
C VAL A 87 -9.73 48.27 36.20
N ALA A 88 -9.60 49.10 35.19
CA ALA A 88 -9.92 50.54 35.24
C ALA A 88 -11.43 50.78 35.03
N GLU A 89 -11.93 51.97 35.35
CA GLU A 89 -13.34 52.36 35.23
C GLU A 89 -13.88 52.25 33.78
N ASN A 90 -13.03 52.46 32.79
CA ASN A 90 -13.37 52.33 31.37
C ASN A 90 -13.42 50.88 30.86
N GLY A 91 -13.20 49.89 31.75
CA GLY A 91 -13.17 48.49 31.41
C GLY A 91 -11.81 47.98 30.88
N ASP A 92 -10.79 48.84 30.76
CA ASP A 92 -9.42 48.46 30.44
C ASP A 92 -8.88 47.54 31.53
N ALA A 93 -8.32 46.36 31.15
CA ALA A 93 -7.87 45.38 32.11
C ALA A 93 -6.42 44.95 31.86
N HIS A 94 -5.61 45.01 32.92
CA HIS A 94 -4.22 44.59 32.88
C HIS A 94 -3.99 43.40 33.83
N LEU A 95 -3.51 42.28 33.26
CA LEU A 95 -3.12 41.07 34.00
C LEU A 95 -1.59 41.02 34.04
N SER A 96 -1.04 40.79 35.20
CA SER A 96 0.41 40.72 35.38
C SER A 96 0.82 39.56 36.29
N GLY A 97 2.06 39.10 36.05
CA GLY A 97 2.68 37.99 36.75
C GLY A 97 2.09 36.63 36.38
N ARG A 98 2.86 35.88 35.56
CA ARG A 98 2.56 34.52 35.07
C ARG A 98 1.10 34.39 34.57
N VAL A 99 0.79 35.13 33.51
CA VAL A 99 -0.51 35.02 32.85
C VAL A 99 -0.55 33.72 32.05
N GLU A 100 -1.58 32.91 32.28
CA GLU A 100 -1.83 31.68 31.51
C GLU A 100 -3.27 31.69 30.97
N VAL A 101 -3.41 31.53 29.68
CA VAL A 101 -4.68 31.45 28.96
C VAL A 101 -4.84 30.04 28.41
N LYS A 102 -5.79 29.29 28.95
CA LYS A 102 -6.17 27.96 28.46
C LYS A 102 -7.42 28.04 27.60
N GLY A 103 -7.33 27.59 26.39
CA GLY A 103 -8.46 27.45 25.45
C GLY A 103 -8.51 26.04 24.85
N PRO A 104 -9.56 25.74 24.09
CA PRO A 104 -9.67 24.45 23.42
C PRO A 104 -8.44 24.18 22.51
N GLY A 105 -7.57 23.25 22.92
CA GLY A 105 -6.41 22.83 22.14
C GLY A 105 -5.21 23.79 22.13
N VAL A 106 -5.20 24.88 22.92
CA VAL A 106 -4.07 25.80 23.01
C VAL A 106 -3.91 26.32 24.46
N ILE A 107 -2.67 26.43 24.89
CA ILE A 107 -2.27 27.11 26.12
C ILE A 107 -1.32 28.25 25.75
N VAL A 108 -1.65 29.46 26.08
CA VAL A 108 -0.80 30.65 25.91
C VAL A 108 -0.34 31.15 27.29
N PHE A 109 0.94 31.47 27.37
CA PHE A 109 1.51 31.97 28.64
C PHE A 109 2.43 33.16 28.38
N GLY A 110 2.43 34.11 29.32
CA GLY A 110 3.22 35.31 29.24
C GLY A 110 3.39 35.94 30.62
N GLU A 111 4.13 37.07 30.71
CA GLU A 111 4.29 37.82 31.96
C GLU A 111 3.20 38.86 32.14
N ASP A 112 2.74 39.47 31.05
CA ASP A 112 1.76 40.53 31.04
C ASP A 112 0.74 40.35 29.91
N ALA A 113 -0.55 40.61 30.20
CA ALA A 113 -1.61 40.69 29.24
C ALA A 113 -2.45 41.95 29.45
N HIS A 114 -2.88 42.54 28.34
CA HIS A 114 -3.70 43.76 28.33
C HIS A 114 -4.96 43.53 27.52
N TYR A 115 -6.12 43.84 28.06
CA TYR A 115 -7.41 43.84 27.39
C TYR A 115 -7.87 45.26 27.12
N ASP A 116 -8.09 45.60 25.86
CA ASP A 116 -8.68 46.89 25.44
C ASP A 116 -10.16 46.67 25.11
N PRO A 117 -11.10 47.22 25.94
CA PRO A 117 -12.53 47.04 25.70
C PRO A 117 -13.06 47.81 24.49
N ASN A 118 -12.35 48.83 23.98
CA ASN A 118 -12.78 49.60 22.82
C ASN A 118 -12.42 48.85 21.49
N ALA A 119 -11.29 48.16 21.50
CA ALA A 119 -10.84 47.32 20.41
C ALA A 119 -11.31 45.89 20.50
N GLU A 120 -11.85 45.48 21.65
CA GLU A 120 -12.19 44.08 22.00
C GLU A 120 -11.01 43.10 21.73
N THR A 121 -9.81 43.53 22.14
CA THR A 121 -8.58 42.76 21.92
C THR A 121 -7.87 42.42 23.20
N VAL A 122 -7.30 41.23 23.27
CA VAL A 122 -6.34 40.81 24.28
C VAL A 122 -4.96 40.76 23.68
N SER A 123 -4.02 41.47 24.24
CA SER A 123 -2.62 41.45 23.77
C SER A 123 -1.71 40.91 24.88
N LEU A 124 -0.78 40.00 24.49
CA LEU A 124 0.25 39.45 25.35
C LEU A 124 1.62 39.78 24.75
N ALA A 125 2.51 40.31 25.55
CA ALA A 125 3.90 40.57 25.14
C ALA A 125 4.80 39.41 25.57
N ALA A 126 5.82 39.12 24.78
CA ALA A 126 6.80 38.06 24.98
C ALA A 126 6.15 36.72 25.39
N ALA A 127 5.13 36.31 24.65
CA ALA A 127 4.30 35.18 24.97
C ALA A 127 4.80 33.89 24.35
N GLY A 128 4.64 32.77 25.08
CA GLY A 128 4.78 31.41 24.60
C GLY A 128 3.41 30.75 24.36
N PHE A 129 3.38 29.71 23.57
CA PHE A 129 2.19 28.89 23.38
C PHE A 129 2.56 27.41 23.21
N ASP A 130 1.72 26.54 23.76
CA ASP A 130 1.76 25.09 23.60
C ASP A 130 0.44 24.58 23.00
N LEU A 131 0.54 23.59 22.11
CA LEU A 131 -0.60 22.89 21.51
C LEU A 131 -0.70 21.48 22.13
N PRO A 132 -1.47 21.26 23.22
CA PRO A 132 -1.46 19.99 23.94
C PRO A 132 -1.98 18.80 23.12
N THR A 133 -2.84 19.05 22.13
CA THR A 133 -3.35 18.01 21.22
C THR A 133 -2.35 17.59 20.12
N ARG A 134 -1.25 18.33 19.99
CA ARG A 134 -0.16 18.06 19.04
C ARG A 134 1.16 18.40 19.75
N PRO A 135 2.24 17.65 19.56
CA PRO A 135 3.52 17.99 20.18
C PRO A 135 4.12 19.22 19.49
N ALA A 136 3.49 20.37 19.62
CA ALA A 136 3.88 21.61 18.96
C ALA A 136 3.81 22.79 19.92
N ARG A 137 4.76 23.70 19.79
CA ARG A 137 4.89 24.88 20.63
C ARG A 137 5.61 26.00 19.90
N GLY A 138 5.54 27.17 20.47
CA GLY A 138 6.21 28.34 19.94
C GLY A 138 6.27 29.51 20.89
N SER A 139 6.77 30.62 20.37
CA SER A 139 6.78 31.90 21.05
C SER A 139 6.56 33.03 20.05
N ALA A 140 6.12 34.17 20.52
CA ALA A 140 5.98 35.40 19.75
C ALA A 140 6.36 36.60 20.54
N GLN A 141 6.87 37.66 19.92
CA GLN A 141 7.11 38.92 20.59
C GLN A 141 5.82 39.56 21.07
N GLN A 142 4.76 39.38 20.32
CA GLN A 142 3.41 39.84 20.68
C GLN A 142 2.38 38.87 20.13
N ILE A 143 1.41 38.49 20.95
CA ILE A 143 0.20 37.77 20.56
C ILE A 143 -0.97 38.69 20.78
N GLU A 144 -1.81 38.90 19.78
CA GLU A 144 -3.02 39.68 19.86
C GLU A 144 -4.20 38.80 19.45
N VAL A 145 -5.22 38.72 20.29
CA VAL A 145 -6.43 37.91 20.08
C VAL A 145 -7.61 38.87 20.03
N THR A 146 -8.40 38.81 18.98
CA THR A 146 -9.61 39.61 18.79
C THR A 146 -10.85 38.78 19.12
N SER A 147 -11.96 39.46 19.47
CA SER A 147 -13.26 38.85 19.83
C SER A 147 -13.83 37.93 18.73
N ASP A 148 -13.46 38.13 17.45
CA ASP A 148 -13.83 37.29 16.32
C ASP A 148 -12.91 36.06 16.14
N SER A 149 -12.15 35.68 17.16
CA SER A 149 -11.25 34.52 17.19
C SER A 149 -10.10 34.60 16.16
N ARG A 150 -9.66 35.78 15.77
CA ARG A 150 -8.44 35.98 15.01
C ARG A 150 -7.26 36.20 15.95
N ILE A 151 -6.14 35.51 15.64
CA ILE A 151 -4.91 35.62 16.39
C ILE A 151 -3.81 36.18 15.50
N SER A 152 -3.21 37.27 15.89
CA SER A 152 -2.05 37.87 15.23
C SER A 152 -0.80 37.64 16.06
N LEU A 153 0.28 37.14 15.44
CA LEU A 153 1.57 36.89 16.10
C LEU A 153 2.66 37.68 15.37
N ALA A 154 3.42 38.44 16.10
CA ALA A 154 4.59 39.17 15.63
C ALA A 154 5.86 38.40 15.99
N SER A 155 6.78 38.25 15.04
CA SER A 155 8.07 37.53 15.24
C SER A 155 7.89 36.16 15.88
N MET A 156 7.11 35.30 15.22
CA MET A 156 6.77 33.95 15.71
C MET A 156 7.93 32.97 15.52
N LEU A 157 8.14 32.12 16.51
CA LEU A 157 8.91 30.86 16.46
C LEU A 157 7.96 29.68 16.68
N PHE A 158 8.16 28.61 15.96
CA PHE A 158 7.36 27.39 16.04
C PHE A 158 8.23 26.15 15.86
N THR A 159 8.01 25.11 16.68
CA THR A 159 8.67 23.81 16.58
C THR A 159 7.82 22.70 17.15
N THR A 160 8.04 21.46 16.72
CA THR A 160 7.52 20.25 17.39
C THR A 160 8.59 19.57 18.25
N CYS A 161 9.78 20.16 18.35
CA CYS A 161 10.88 19.60 19.12
C CYS A 161 10.68 19.81 20.62
N PRO A 162 11.20 18.89 21.47
CA PRO A 162 11.19 19.08 22.95
C PRO A 162 12.00 20.33 23.35
N PRO A 163 11.67 20.96 24.53
CA PRO A 163 12.33 22.20 24.97
C PRO A 163 13.84 22.11 25.00
N ASP A 164 14.34 20.97 25.45
CA ASP A 164 15.77 20.77 25.73
C ASP A 164 16.58 20.38 24.48
N ASN A 165 15.89 20.14 23.32
CA ASN A 165 16.56 19.69 22.10
C ASN A 165 15.84 20.18 20.84
N VAL A 166 15.89 21.49 20.60
CA VAL A 166 15.32 22.10 19.40
C VAL A 166 16.27 21.85 18.23
N SER A 167 15.94 20.86 17.41
CA SER A 167 16.73 20.52 16.22
C SER A 167 16.26 21.28 14.99
N TRP A 168 15.00 21.71 14.94
CA TRP A 168 14.48 22.56 13.88
C TRP A 168 13.44 23.52 14.42
N GLU A 169 13.35 24.67 13.79
CA GLU A 169 12.36 25.68 14.09
C GLU A 169 11.92 26.44 12.84
N ILE A 170 10.67 26.86 12.82
CA ILE A 170 10.14 27.77 11.84
C ILE A 170 10.04 29.15 12.49
N SER A 171 10.69 30.14 11.90
CA SER A 171 10.51 31.55 12.28
C SER A 171 9.68 32.27 11.23
N ALA A 172 8.81 33.19 11.66
CA ALA A 172 8.02 34.04 10.78
C ALA A 172 8.02 35.49 11.29
N LYS A 173 8.09 36.44 10.37
CA LYS A 173 8.00 37.88 10.73
C LYS A 173 6.63 38.22 11.28
N SER A 174 5.58 37.65 10.72
CA SER A 174 4.21 37.80 11.19
C SER A 174 3.39 36.56 10.82
N SER A 175 2.45 36.21 11.70
CA SER A 175 1.45 35.18 11.41
C SER A 175 0.07 35.69 11.80
N LYS A 176 -0.93 35.31 11.00
CA LYS A 176 -2.35 35.55 11.29
C LYS A 176 -3.08 34.20 11.24
N LEU A 177 -3.77 33.91 12.32
CA LEU A 177 -4.55 32.69 12.46
C LEU A 177 -6.03 33.08 12.51
N ASP A 178 -6.80 32.57 11.60
CA ASP A 178 -8.27 32.65 11.61
C ASP A 178 -8.78 31.28 12.10
N VAL A 179 -9.11 31.23 13.41
CA VAL A 179 -9.51 29.98 14.04
C VAL A 179 -10.85 29.48 13.51
N ASN A 180 -11.80 30.39 13.30
CA ASN A 180 -13.12 30.05 12.77
C ASN A 180 -13.05 29.64 11.28
N GLY A 181 -12.20 30.32 10.49
CA GLY A 181 -11.93 29.97 9.10
C GLY A 181 -10.95 28.80 8.92
N GLY A 182 -10.39 28.27 10.01
CA GLY A 182 -9.47 27.11 9.98
C GLY A 182 -8.14 27.35 9.25
N VAL A 183 -7.70 28.61 9.12
CA VAL A 183 -6.56 29.00 8.27
C VAL A 183 -5.53 29.83 9.03
N GLY A 184 -4.27 29.40 8.94
CA GLY A 184 -3.10 30.18 9.33
C GLY A 184 -2.35 30.73 8.10
N ILE A 185 -1.89 31.98 8.17
CA ILE A 185 -1.05 32.64 7.17
C ILE A 185 0.18 33.18 7.88
N ALA A 186 1.37 32.80 7.40
CA ALA A 186 2.65 33.31 7.89
C ALA A 186 3.43 34.00 6.76
N ARG A 187 4.15 35.06 7.10
CA ARG A 187 4.95 35.85 6.15
C ARG A 187 6.41 35.92 6.58
N GLY A 188 7.31 35.87 5.60
CA GLY A 188 8.75 35.89 5.83
C GLY A 188 9.20 34.68 6.63
N VAL A 189 8.71 33.50 6.23
CA VAL A 189 8.94 32.23 6.93
C VAL A 189 10.33 31.70 6.60
N LYS A 190 11.08 31.30 7.63
CA LYS A 190 12.36 30.60 7.51
C LYS A 190 12.23 29.28 8.26
N LEU A 191 12.77 28.23 7.69
CA LEU A 191 13.01 26.96 8.35
C LEU A 191 14.49 26.85 8.66
N ASP A 192 14.84 26.78 9.93
CA ASP A 192 16.18 26.54 10.41
C ASP A 192 16.30 25.07 10.89
N PHE A 193 17.36 24.37 10.47
CA PHE A 193 17.69 23.02 10.92
C PHE A 193 19.07 23.01 11.55
N LYS A 194 19.14 22.72 12.84
CA LYS A 194 20.37 22.80 13.66
C LYS A 194 21.10 24.15 13.54
N GLY A 195 20.35 25.23 13.47
CA GLY A 195 20.87 26.58 13.34
C GLY A 195 21.28 27.01 11.93
N VAL A 196 21.08 26.14 10.93
CA VAL A 196 21.33 26.47 9.54
C VAL A 196 20.01 26.74 8.82
N PRO A 197 19.81 27.91 8.16
CA PRO A 197 18.61 28.18 7.38
C PRO A 197 18.59 27.29 6.12
N VAL A 198 17.61 26.40 6.04
CA VAL A 198 17.47 25.44 4.94
C VAL A 198 16.40 25.84 3.92
N LEU A 199 15.41 26.68 4.34
CA LEU A 199 14.34 27.12 3.46
C LEU A 199 13.88 28.52 3.86
N TYR A 200 13.59 29.35 2.84
CA TYR A 200 12.90 30.63 3.01
C TYR A 200 11.70 30.70 2.07
N VAL A 201 10.53 31.03 2.66
CA VAL A 201 9.28 31.20 1.90
C VAL A 201 8.67 32.55 2.26
N PRO A 202 8.45 33.48 1.31
CA PRO A 202 7.91 34.80 1.62
C PRO A 202 6.48 34.77 2.13
N TYR A 203 5.70 33.78 1.72
CA TYR A 203 4.30 33.57 2.11
C TYR A 203 4.04 32.08 2.33
N PHE A 204 3.47 31.71 3.46
CA PHE A 204 3.11 30.34 3.80
C PHE A 204 1.72 30.31 4.43
N SER A 205 0.88 29.38 3.96
CA SER A 205 -0.48 29.18 4.44
C SER A 205 -0.65 27.73 4.88
N PHE A 206 -1.28 27.50 6.05
CA PHE A 206 -1.45 26.18 6.65
C PHE A 206 -2.82 26.01 7.32
N PRO A 207 -3.36 24.78 7.40
CA PRO A 207 -4.62 24.51 8.07
C PRO A 207 -4.44 24.48 9.59
N LEU A 208 -5.41 24.98 10.32
CA LEU A 208 -5.48 24.93 11.79
C LEU A 208 -6.30 23.73 12.29
N ASN A 209 -7.27 23.28 11.48
CA ASN A 209 -8.27 22.27 11.84
C ASN A 209 -8.02 20.88 11.22
N GLY A 210 -6.83 20.65 10.65
CA GLY A 210 -6.50 19.38 9.98
C GLY A 210 -7.11 19.19 8.59
N GLU A 211 -7.80 20.21 8.05
CA GLU A 211 -8.29 20.19 6.67
C GLU A 211 -7.14 20.25 5.65
N ARG A 212 -7.42 19.76 4.45
CA ARG A 212 -6.44 19.80 3.35
C ARG A 212 -6.26 21.25 2.86
N LYS A 213 -5.01 21.62 2.60
CA LYS A 213 -4.68 22.95 2.09
C LYS A 213 -3.58 22.91 1.05
N SER A 214 -3.66 23.82 0.07
CA SER A 214 -2.63 23.98 -0.96
C SER A 214 -1.29 24.39 -0.33
N GLY A 215 -0.20 23.78 -0.82
CA GLY A 215 1.16 24.07 -0.34
C GLY A 215 2.19 23.08 -0.88
N PHE A 216 3.46 23.39 -0.61
CA PHE A 216 4.57 22.49 -0.93
C PHE A 216 4.52 21.24 -0.05
N LEU A 217 4.79 20.09 -0.67
CA LEU A 217 4.98 18.82 0.03
C LEU A 217 6.47 18.55 0.23
N THR A 218 6.79 17.47 0.94
CA THR A 218 8.17 17.07 1.19
C THR A 218 8.89 16.81 -0.13
N PRO A 219 10.05 17.46 -0.38
CA PRO A 219 10.85 17.20 -1.57
C PRO A 219 11.40 15.77 -1.57
N ASP A 220 11.54 15.19 -2.76
CA ASP A 220 12.27 13.93 -2.97
C ASP A 220 13.63 14.25 -3.59
N ILE A 221 14.71 13.76 -2.96
CA ILE A 221 16.08 14.04 -3.37
C ILE A 221 16.79 12.71 -3.57
N SER A 222 17.29 12.49 -4.77
CA SER A 222 18.06 11.31 -5.10
C SER A 222 19.20 11.62 -6.08
N SER A 223 20.12 10.67 -6.21
CA SER A 223 21.10 10.65 -7.28
C SER A 223 21.09 9.27 -7.90
N ARG A 224 20.99 9.19 -9.22
CA ARG A 224 20.88 7.95 -9.99
C ARG A 224 21.83 7.95 -11.15
N ASP A 225 22.28 6.78 -11.57
CA ASP A 225 23.19 6.69 -12.71
C ASP A 225 22.54 7.20 -14.00
N ARG A 226 21.23 7.02 -14.19
CA ARG A 226 20.49 7.39 -15.41
C ARG A 226 19.94 8.81 -15.44
N THR A 227 19.71 9.44 -14.29
CA THR A 227 19.12 10.79 -14.22
C THR A 227 20.06 11.82 -13.63
N GLY A 228 21.19 11.38 -13.05
CA GLY A 228 22.09 12.23 -12.29
C GLY A 228 21.50 12.69 -10.97
N PHE A 229 21.75 13.92 -10.56
CA PHE A 229 21.05 14.55 -9.45
C PHE A 229 19.59 14.77 -9.82
N ASP A 230 18.69 14.29 -8.97
CA ASP A 230 17.26 14.21 -9.22
C ASP A 230 16.51 14.82 -8.02
N LEU A 231 15.82 15.92 -8.27
CA LEU A 231 15.09 16.69 -7.27
C LEU A 231 13.65 16.89 -7.73
N THR A 232 12.69 16.35 -6.98
CA THR A 232 11.26 16.63 -7.16
C THR A 232 10.76 17.50 -6.01
N VAL A 233 10.05 18.59 -6.33
CA VAL A 233 9.47 19.50 -5.33
C VAL A 233 7.97 19.59 -5.53
N PRO A 234 7.17 18.69 -4.96
CA PRO A 234 5.74 18.62 -5.19
C PRO A 234 4.99 19.83 -4.62
N TYR A 235 3.99 20.29 -5.36
CA TYR A 235 3.07 21.34 -4.92
C TYR A 235 1.63 20.85 -5.00
N TYR A 236 1.00 20.72 -3.85
CA TYR A 236 -0.39 20.28 -3.71
C TYR A 236 -1.36 21.44 -3.83
N LEU A 237 -2.39 21.29 -4.64
CA LEU A 237 -3.48 22.22 -4.86
C LEU A 237 -4.79 21.61 -4.36
N ASN A 238 -5.32 22.14 -3.25
CA ASN A 238 -6.67 21.82 -2.79
C ASN A 238 -7.67 22.66 -3.60
N LEU A 239 -8.16 22.12 -4.72
CA LEU A 239 -9.05 22.85 -5.64
C LEU A 239 -10.47 22.97 -5.07
N ALA A 240 -10.96 21.89 -4.44
CA ALA A 240 -12.25 21.80 -3.79
C ALA A 240 -12.24 20.65 -2.76
N PRO A 241 -13.24 20.50 -1.88
CA PRO A 241 -13.30 19.40 -0.92
C PRO A 241 -13.20 18.02 -1.57
N ASN A 242 -13.56 17.90 -2.83
CA ASN A 242 -13.63 16.65 -3.59
C ASN A 242 -12.74 16.63 -4.86
N PHE A 243 -11.89 17.66 -5.06
CA PHE A 243 -10.93 17.73 -6.14
C PHE A 243 -9.59 18.21 -5.62
N ASP A 244 -8.52 17.57 -6.04
CA ASP A 244 -7.17 18.06 -5.79
C ASP A 244 -6.26 17.79 -6.99
N LEU A 245 -5.15 18.53 -7.03
CA LEU A 245 -4.13 18.42 -8.05
C LEU A 245 -2.77 18.52 -7.36
N THR A 246 -1.87 17.60 -7.64
CA THR A 246 -0.46 17.72 -7.27
C THR A 246 0.33 18.02 -8.54
N LEU A 247 1.18 19.03 -8.49
CA LEU A 247 2.17 19.32 -9.52
C LEU A 247 3.52 18.87 -9.00
N ASP A 248 4.23 18.07 -9.77
CA ASP A 248 5.51 17.45 -9.42
C ASP A 248 6.62 17.91 -10.39
N PRO A 249 7.11 19.17 -10.30
CA PRO A 249 8.29 19.58 -11.04
C PRO A 249 9.51 18.79 -10.57
N ARG A 250 10.16 18.10 -11.49
CA ARG A 250 11.32 17.25 -11.27
C ARG A 250 12.48 17.73 -12.13
N TYR A 251 13.58 18.05 -11.50
CA TYR A 251 14.83 18.39 -12.15
C TYR A 251 15.81 17.22 -12.12
N MET A 252 16.29 16.82 -13.27
CA MET A 252 17.28 15.76 -13.47
C MET A 252 18.50 16.36 -14.18
N SER A 253 19.67 16.28 -13.55
CA SER A 253 20.88 16.96 -14.06
C SER A 253 21.41 16.40 -15.38
N GLN A 254 20.99 15.19 -15.79
CA GLN A 254 21.38 14.55 -17.06
C GLN A 254 20.24 14.53 -18.09
N ARG A 255 19.01 14.81 -17.70
CA ARG A 255 17.83 14.66 -18.55
C ARG A 255 17.03 15.95 -18.73
N GLY A 256 17.26 16.96 -17.86
CA GLY A 256 16.50 18.21 -17.88
C GLY A 256 15.34 18.25 -16.91
N THR A 257 14.30 19.04 -17.23
CA THR A 257 13.17 19.30 -16.31
C THR A 257 11.89 18.65 -16.81
N GLN A 258 11.33 17.77 -15.98
CA GLN A 258 10.04 17.11 -16.18
C GLN A 258 8.97 17.78 -15.31
N LEU A 259 7.77 17.93 -15.82
CA LEU A 259 6.59 18.34 -15.05
C LEU A 259 5.63 17.15 -14.93
N GLY A 260 5.47 16.65 -13.72
CA GLY A 260 4.43 15.72 -13.35
C GLY A 260 3.17 16.43 -12.86
N SER A 261 2.03 15.79 -12.99
CA SER A 261 0.75 16.25 -12.43
C SER A 261 -0.15 15.08 -12.12
N ASP A 262 -0.75 15.08 -10.92
CA ASP A 262 -1.73 14.10 -10.47
C ASP A 262 -3.01 14.81 -10.07
N PHE A 263 -4.06 14.64 -10.85
CA PHE A 263 -5.38 15.17 -10.57
C PHE A 263 -6.27 14.06 -10.01
N ARG A 264 -6.88 14.29 -8.84
CA ARG A 264 -7.81 13.33 -8.21
C ARG A 264 -9.17 13.97 -7.99
N TYR A 265 -10.20 13.16 -8.14
CA TYR A 265 -11.56 13.57 -7.85
C TYR A 265 -12.33 12.49 -7.10
N LEU A 266 -13.26 12.97 -6.26
CA LEU A 266 -14.18 12.13 -5.49
C LEU A 266 -15.57 12.76 -5.58
N LEU A 267 -16.45 12.15 -6.35
CA LEU A 267 -17.85 12.51 -6.47
C LEU A 267 -18.71 11.53 -5.66
N ARG A 268 -20.00 11.78 -5.59
CA ARG A 268 -20.92 10.92 -4.83
C ARG A 268 -20.84 9.45 -5.24
N ASN A 269 -20.78 9.20 -6.54
CA ASN A 269 -20.84 7.86 -7.14
C ASN A 269 -19.61 7.54 -7.98
N SER A 270 -18.61 8.40 -7.99
CA SER A 270 -17.45 8.25 -8.85
C SER A 270 -16.17 8.72 -8.15
N ARG A 271 -15.08 8.03 -8.42
CA ARG A 271 -13.73 8.46 -8.02
C ARG A 271 -12.76 8.20 -9.15
N GLY A 272 -11.71 8.98 -9.20
CA GLY A 272 -10.67 8.75 -10.20
C GLY A 272 -9.45 9.59 -9.99
N GLU A 273 -8.43 9.23 -10.76
CA GLU A 273 -7.12 9.83 -10.77
C GLU A 273 -6.62 9.93 -12.20
N PHE A 274 -6.11 11.08 -12.57
CA PHE A 274 -5.46 11.33 -13.85
C PHE A 274 -4.05 11.84 -13.61
N GLY A 275 -3.05 11.08 -14.06
CA GLY A 275 -1.63 11.43 -14.00
C GLY A 275 -1.11 11.80 -15.38
N PHE A 276 -0.24 12.80 -15.44
CA PHE A 276 0.45 13.20 -16.65
C PHE A 276 1.85 13.69 -16.33
N GLU A 277 2.86 13.12 -17.03
CA GLU A 277 4.24 13.55 -16.93
C GLU A 277 4.73 14.01 -18.31
N TYR A 278 5.45 15.11 -18.33
CA TYR A 278 5.97 15.70 -19.55
C TYR A 278 7.40 16.22 -19.36
N LEU A 279 8.30 15.71 -20.17
CA LEU A 279 9.69 16.15 -20.32
C LEU A 279 9.82 16.70 -21.74
N HIS A 280 9.94 18.03 -21.85
CA HIS A 280 9.94 18.73 -23.13
C HIS A 280 11.15 18.36 -24.01
N ASP A 281 12.30 18.25 -23.38
CA ASP A 281 13.57 17.92 -24.04
C ASP A 281 14.38 17.04 -23.08
N ASP A 282 14.49 15.77 -23.43
CA ASP A 282 15.39 14.85 -22.72
C ASP A 282 16.79 15.08 -23.27
N GLU A 283 17.67 15.71 -22.49
CA GLU A 283 19.02 16.10 -22.91
C GLU A 283 19.90 14.91 -23.37
N GLU A 284 19.52 13.67 -23.03
CA GLU A 284 20.24 12.47 -23.46
C GLU A 284 19.73 11.91 -24.79
N THR A 285 18.41 11.90 -25.01
CA THR A 285 17.79 11.36 -26.22
C THR A 285 17.47 12.44 -27.26
N ASN A 286 17.44 13.70 -26.88
CA ASN A 286 17.01 14.87 -27.68
C ASN A 286 15.58 14.71 -28.23
N THR A 287 14.69 14.15 -27.41
CA THR A 287 13.27 13.92 -27.73
C THR A 287 12.36 14.43 -26.61
N GLU A 288 11.11 14.77 -26.95
CA GLU A 288 10.09 14.97 -25.93
C GLU A 288 9.60 13.61 -25.41
N ARG A 289 9.34 13.55 -24.09
CA ARG A 289 8.86 12.32 -23.45
C ARG A 289 7.64 12.60 -22.61
N ARG A 290 6.68 11.67 -22.64
CA ARG A 290 5.42 11.81 -21.92
C ARG A 290 4.92 10.48 -21.39
N TYR A 291 4.23 10.56 -20.27
CA TYR A 291 3.47 9.46 -19.69
C TYR A 291 2.09 9.96 -19.28
N ALA A 292 1.06 9.22 -19.61
CA ALA A 292 -0.33 9.51 -19.21
C ALA A 292 -0.95 8.28 -18.55
N THR A 293 -1.67 8.51 -17.45
CA THR A 293 -2.42 7.46 -16.75
C THR A 293 -3.79 7.98 -16.34
N LEU A 294 -4.80 7.12 -16.45
CA LEU A 294 -6.16 7.37 -15.95
C LEU A 294 -6.66 6.14 -15.21
N ARG A 295 -7.23 6.37 -14.04
CA ARG A 295 -8.02 5.38 -13.30
C ARG A 295 -9.35 5.99 -12.93
N HIS A 296 -10.43 5.31 -13.26
CA HIS A 296 -11.77 5.77 -12.99
C HIS A 296 -12.62 4.60 -12.48
N GLU A 297 -13.43 4.89 -11.46
CA GLU A 297 -14.42 3.99 -10.90
C GLU A 297 -15.71 4.76 -10.65
N SER A 298 -16.84 4.19 -11.09
CA SER A 298 -18.17 4.73 -10.83
C SER A 298 -19.15 3.62 -10.49
N LEU A 299 -20.06 3.93 -9.55
CA LEU A 299 -21.15 3.05 -9.16
C LEU A 299 -22.47 3.77 -9.37
N PHE A 300 -23.38 3.17 -10.15
CA PHE A 300 -24.66 3.75 -10.49
C PHE A 300 -25.81 2.81 -10.15
N GLY A 301 -27.03 3.38 -10.09
CA GLY A 301 -28.25 2.64 -9.78
C GLY A 301 -28.69 2.76 -8.32
N SER A 302 -29.89 2.30 -8.01
CA SER A 302 -30.49 2.41 -6.67
C SER A 302 -29.83 1.54 -5.61
N SER A 303 -29.00 0.59 -6.01
CA SER A 303 -28.25 -0.35 -5.16
C SER A 303 -26.86 -0.65 -5.75
N ASP A 304 -26.20 0.35 -6.36
CA ASP A 304 -24.89 0.23 -6.99
C ASP A 304 -24.79 -0.94 -7.99
N GLN A 305 -25.83 -1.09 -8.80
CA GLN A 305 -25.99 -2.23 -9.71
C GLN A 305 -25.12 -2.14 -10.96
N ILE A 306 -24.62 -0.95 -11.28
CA ILE A 306 -23.77 -0.72 -12.45
C ILE A 306 -22.44 -0.18 -11.98
N GLU A 307 -21.37 -0.92 -12.24
CA GLU A 307 -20.01 -0.51 -12.02
C GLU A 307 -19.35 -0.15 -13.35
N VAL A 308 -18.65 0.96 -13.38
CA VAL A 308 -17.78 1.38 -14.49
C VAL A 308 -16.37 1.49 -13.97
N LEU A 309 -15.47 0.66 -14.49
CA LEU A 309 -14.04 0.75 -14.23
C LEU A 309 -13.31 1.09 -15.53
N SER A 310 -12.39 2.05 -15.47
CA SER A 310 -11.55 2.38 -16.60
C SER A 310 -10.11 2.58 -16.15
N GLY A 311 -9.19 2.01 -16.91
CA GLY A 311 -7.76 2.19 -16.78
C GLY A 311 -7.17 2.54 -18.14
N PHE A 312 -6.26 3.51 -18.15
CA PHE A 312 -5.52 3.92 -19.33
C PHE A 312 -4.09 4.25 -18.93
N GLU A 313 -3.13 3.69 -19.65
CA GLU A 313 -1.71 3.99 -19.50
C GLU A 313 -1.08 4.12 -20.88
N GLU A 314 -0.26 5.18 -21.07
CA GLU A 314 0.43 5.45 -22.33
C GLU A 314 1.78 6.11 -22.08
N VAL A 315 2.81 5.67 -22.77
CA VAL A 315 4.12 6.32 -22.83
C VAL A 315 4.49 6.70 -24.25
N SER A 316 5.34 7.70 -24.39
CA SER A 316 5.83 8.16 -25.71
C SER A 316 6.74 7.17 -26.41
N ASP A 317 7.44 6.36 -25.66
CA ASP A 317 8.47 5.44 -26.16
C ASP A 317 8.70 4.24 -25.20
N ASP A 318 9.27 3.18 -25.71
CA ASP A 318 9.45 1.91 -25.01
C ASP A 318 10.44 1.99 -23.84
N ALA A 319 11.41 2.91 -23.91
CA ALA A 319 12.42 3.09 -22.88
C ALA A 319 12.01 4.04 -21.74
N TYR A 320 10.78 4.61 -21.80
CA TYR A 320 10.33 5.61 -20.84
C TYR A 320 10.51 5.18 -19.37
N PHE A 321 10.00 4.02 -19.01
CA PHE A 321 10.09 3.54 -17.63
C PHE A 321 11.48 3.07 -17.24
N GLU A 322 12.26 2.61 -18.19
CA GLU A 322 13.63 2.20 -17.92
C GLU A 322 14.50 3.41 -17.56
N ASP A 323 14.35 4.50 -18.30
CA ASP A 323 15.14 5.71 -18.13
C ASP A 323 14.67 6.59 -16.98
N LEU A 324 13.36 6.79 -16.85
CA LEU A 324 12.76 7.77 -15.94
C LEU A 324 12.06 7.13 -14.74
N GLY A 325 11.78 5.82 -14.79
CA GLY A 325 11.07 5.09 -13.75
C GLY A 325 11.84 5.03 -12.42
N THR A 326 11.09 5.00 -11.34
CA THR A 326 11.65 5.07 -9.98
C THR A 326 11.67 3.74 -9.24
N SER A 327 11.06 2.69 -9.80
CA SER A 327 10.94 1.39 -9.13
C SER A 327 11.08 0.22 -10.10
N LEU A 328 11.59 -0.93 -9.60
CA LEU A 328 11.69 -2.16 -10.38
C LEU A 328 10.35 -2.65 -10.93
N ALA A 329 9.26 -2.43 -10.20
CA ALA A 329 7.93 -2.82 -10.66
C ALA A 329 7.52 -2.08 -11.94
N VAL A 330 7.86 -0.80 -12.04
CA VAL A 330 7.58 0.05 -13.19
C VAL A 330 8.53 -0.31 -14.35
N THR A 331 9.83 -0.45 -14.08
CA THR A 331 10.83 -0.79 -15.11
C THR A 331 10.71 -2.22 -15.65
N SER A 332 9.94 -3.09 -15.00
CA SER A 332 9.69 -4.47 -15.45
C SER A 332 8.37 -4.66 -16.19
N GLN A 333 7.63 -3.59 -16.48
CA GLN A 333 6.41 -3.67 -17.27
C GLN A 333 6.74 -3.97 -18.73
N THR A 334 6.01 -4.92 -19.31
CA THR A 334 6.12 -5.31 -20.71
C THR A 334 4.99 -4.74 -21.57
N HIS A 335 3.83 -4.54 -20.93
CA HIS A 335 2.62 -4.02 -21.58
C HIS A 335 1.92 -3.03 -20.68
N LEU A 336 1.41 -1.94 -21.26
CA LEU A 336 0.55 -0.96 -20.60
C LEU A 336 -0.91 -1.28 -20.95
N ASN A 337 -1.71 -1.50 -19.92
CA ASN A 337 -3.10 -1.93 -20.07
C ASN A 337 -4.04 -0.73 -20.24
N ARG A 338 -4.93 -0.80 -21.21
CA ARG A 338 -5.99 0.17 -21.47
C ARG A 338 -7.31 -0.57 -21.50
N PHE A 339 -8.24 -0.22 -20.60
CA PHE A 339 -9.51 -0.94 -20.55
C PHE A 339 -10.67 -0.04 -20.10
N LEU A 340 -11.85 -0.46 -20.52
CA LEU A 340 -13.14 0.03 -20.05
C LEU A 340 -14.01 -1.18 -19.71
N ASP A 341 -14.37 -1.34 -18.45
CA ASP A 341 -15.24 -2.38 -17.92
C ASP A 341 -16.57 -1.77 -17.51
N LEU A 342 -17.64 -2.35 -18.02
CA LEU A 342 -19.01 -2.05 -17.65
C LEU A 342 -19.64 -3.29 -17.04
N THR A 343 -19.81 -3.33 -15.72
CA THR A 343 -20.37 -4.48 -15.02
C THR A 343 -21.78 -4.16 -14.51
N PHE A 344 -22.73 -5.02 -14.85
CA PHE A 344 -24.05 -5.00 -14.27
C PHE A 344 -24.20 -6.13 -13.25
N PHE A 345 -24.63 -5.80 -12.03
CA PHE A 345 -24.87 -6.75 -10.95
C PHE A 345 -26.37 -6.94 -10.71
N ALA A 346 -26.81 -8.18 -10.71
CA ALA A 346 -28.12 -8.60 -10.26
C ALA A 346 -27.98 -9.62 -9.10
N PRO A 347 -29.04 -9.93 -8.34
CA PRO A 347 -28.92 -10.81 -7.17
C PRO A 347 -28.32 -12.19 -7.45
N ASN A 348 -28.52 -12.72 -8.64
CA ASN A 348 -28.09 -14.07 -9.00
C ASN A 348 -27.16 -14.14 -10.21
N TRP A 349 -26.84 -13.02 -10.84
CA TRP A 349 -25.98 -12.98 -12.00
C TRP A 349 -25.29 -11.62 -12.15
N SER A 350 -24.18 -11.60 -12.84
CA SER A 350 -23.49 -10.40 -13.29
C SER A 350 -23.16 -10.49 -14.77
N MET A 351 -23.05 -9.33 -15.41
CA MET A 351 -22.61 -9.22 -16.80
C MET A 351 -21.56 -8.13 -16.91
N LEU A 352 -20.36 -8.51 -17.33
CA LEU A 352 -19.26 -7.62 -17.65
C LEU A 352 -19.18 -7.42 -19.17
N THR A 353 -19.06 -6.17 -19.59
CA THR A 353 -18.65 -5.83 -20.96
C THR A 353 -17.33 -5.10 -20.88
N ARG A 354 -16.29 -5.65 -21.49
CA ARG A 354 -14.93 -5.12 -21.48
C ARG A 354 -14.50 -4.74 -22.89
N PHE A 355 -13.82 -3.59 -22.98
CA PHE A 355 -13.00 -3.18 -24.11
C PHE A 355 -11.56 -3.05 -23.61
N GLN A 356 -10.64 -3.81 -24.19
CA GLN A 356 -9.26 -3.87 -23.69
C GLN A 356 -8.27 -3.92 -24.84
N ASN A 357 -7.25 -3.06 -24.75
CA ASN A 357 -6.07 -3.11 -25.61
C ASN A 357 -4.79 -2.83 -24.82
N TYR A 358 -3.66 -2.90 -25.49
CA TYR A 358 -2.36 -2.80 -24.85
C TYR A 358 -1.40 -1.95 -25.68
N GLN A 359 -0.54 -1.19 -25.01
CA GLN A 359 0.70 -0.70 -25.61
C GLN A 359 1.83 -1.61 -25.13
N THR A 360 2.42 -2.38 -26.04
CA THR A 360 3.62 -3.17 -25.75
C THR A 360 4.83 -2.26 -25.77
N ILE A 361 5.65 -2.32 -24.72
CA ILE A 361 6.84 -1.50 -24.55
C ILE A 361 8.11 -2.33 -24.35
N ASP A 362 8.03 -3.65 -24.50
CA ASP A 362 9.16 -4.56 -24.45
C ASP A 362 9.70 -4.79 -25.87
N PRO A 363 10.89 -4.26 -26.21
CA PRO A 363 11.43 -4.38 -27.57
C PRO A 363 11.92 -5.79 -27.91
N GLU A 364 12.02 -6.72 -26.95
CA GLU A 364 12.39 -8.10 -27.21
C GLU A 364 11.20 -8.94 -27.71
N LEU A 365 9.97 -8.47 -27.50
CA LEU A 365 8.78 -9.15 -27.98
C LEU A 365 8.53 -8.86 -29.45
N THR A 366 8.19 -9.89 -30.21
CA THR A 366 7.77 -9.75 -31.59
C THR A 366 6.25 -9.56 -31.66
N GLU A 367 5.74 -8.96 -32.76
CA GLU A 367 4.29 -8.68 -32.91
C GLU A 367 3.41 -9.93 -32.75
N ILE A 368 3.93 -11.11 -33.06
CA ILE A 368 3.20 -12.37 -32.86
C ILE A 368 3.05 -12.75 -31.37
N ASP A 369 3.89 -12.21 -30.51
CA ASP A 369 3.87 -12.47 -29.07
C ASP A 369 3.09 -11.40 -28.28
N PHE A 370 2.60 -10.36 -28.97
CA PHE A 370 1.79 -9.32 -28.35
C PHE A 370 0.47 -9.91 -27.83
N PRO A 371 -0.01 -9.44 -26.67
CA PRO A 371 -1.29 -9.90 -26.16
C PRO A 371 -2.44 -9.51 -27.09
N TYR A 372 -3.42 -10.39 -27.23
CA TYR A 372 -4.64 -10.07 -27.98
C TYR A 372 -5.41 -8.93 -27.35
N GLU A 373 -5.88 -8.01 -28.15
CA GLU A 373 -6.92 -7.06 -27.80
C GLU A 373 -8.26 -7.80 -27.64
N ARG A 374 -9.11 -7.34 -26.72
CA ARG A 374 -10.44 -7.87 -26.48
C ARG A 374 -11.46 -6.76 -26.72
N VAL A 375 -12.04 -6.74 -27.93
CA VAL A 375 -12.86 -5.58 -28.37
C VAL A 375 -14.09 -6.06 -29.16
N PRO A 376 -15.22 -6.33 -28.50
CA PRO A 376 -15.47 -6.41 -27.05
C PRO A 376 -15.24 -7.80 -26.46
N GLN A 377 -15.22 -7.88 -25.12
CA GLN A 377 -15.45 -9.11 -24.36
C GLN A 377 -16.70 -8.94 -23.51
N ILE A 378 -17.65 -9.88 -23.59
CA ILE A 378 -18.85 -9.94 -22.78
C ILE A 378 -18.80 -11.22 -21.96
N VAL A 379 -18.83 -11.07 -20.63
CA VAL A 379 -18.82 -12.20 -19.68
C VAL A 379 -20.12 -12.16 -18.88
N PHE A 380 -20.82 -13.28 -18.84
CA PHE A 380 -22.01 -13.48 -18.06
C PHE A 380 -21.78 -14.61 -17.05
N ASP A 381 -21.89 -14.29 -15.76
CA ASP A 381 -21.77 -15.23 -14.65
C ASP A 381 -23.09 -15.27 -13.90
N GLY A 382 -23.71 -16.44 -13.83
CA GLY A 382 -25.00 -16.63 -13.18
C GLY A 382 -25.00 -17.79 -12.19
N ARG A 383 -25.71 -17.61 -11.08
CA ARG A 383 -25.84 -18.63 -10.04
C ARG A 383 -27.24 -18.64 -9.48
N TRP A 384 -27.93 -19.76 -9.66
CA TRP A 384 -29.31 -19.95 -9.20
C TRP A 384 -29.43 -21.17 -8.32
N GLY A 385 -30.46 -21.15 -7.51
CA GLY A 385 -30.78 -22.22 -6.57
C GLY A 385 -30.18 -21.99 -5.19
N GLY A 386 -30.57 -22.84 -4.26
CA GLY A 386 -30.16 -22.81 -2.87
C GLY A 386 -30.46 -24.16 -2.20
N GLY A 387 -29.82 -24.42 -1.10
CA GLY A 387 -29.97 -25.70 -0.41
C GLY A 387 -29.27 -26.85 -1.16
N LEU A 388 -30.03 -27.82 -1.64
CA LEU A 388 -29.51 -29.05 -2.24
C LEU A 388 -29.07 -28.88 -3.69
N VAL A 389 -29.79 -28.10 -4.50
CA VAL A 389 -29.57 -27.98 -5.95
C VAL A 389 -29.04 -26.59 -6.28
N ARG A 390 -28.01 -26.56 -7.11
CA ARG A 390 -27.42 -25.32 -7.60
C ARG A 390 -27.18 -25.44 -9.12
N PHE A 391 -27.49 -24.37 -9.83
CA PHE A 391 -27.20 -24.20 -11.24
C PHE A 391 -26.27 -23.00 -11.41
N ASP A 392 -25.12 -23.22 -12.06
CA ASP A 392 -24.13 -22.20 -12.42
C ASP A 392 -24.07 -22.10 -13.95
N SER A 393 -23.97 -20.87 -14.45
CA SER A 393 -23.84 -20.55 -15.88
C SER A 393 -22.71 -19.55 -16.05
N ASP A 394 -21.64 -19.96 -16.73
CA ASP A 394 -20.48 -19.12 -17.08
C ASP A 394 -20.44 -19.03 -18.61
N THR A 395 -20.60 -17.83 -19.15
CA THR A 395 -20.68 -17.62 -20.61
C THR A 395 -19.86 -16.41 -21.02
N GLU A 396 -19.05 -16.58 -22.07
CA GLU A 396 -18.21 -15.53 -22.63
C GLU A 396 -18.42 -15.41 -24.13
N LEU A 397 -18.52 -14.18 -24.62
CA LEU A 397 -18.40 -13.83 -26.03
C LEU A 397 -17.28 -12.79 -26.16
N VAL A 398 -16.25 -13.07 -26.96
CA VAL A 398 -15.10 -12.19 -27.09
C VAL A 398 -14.63 -12.14 -28.53
N ASN A 399 -14.26 -10.95 -28.96
CA ASN A 399 -13.50 -10.72 -30.19
C ASN A 399 -12.04 -10.52 -29.85
N PHE A 400 -11.17 -11.36 -30.40
CA PHE A 400 -9.73 -11.27 -30.29
C PHE A 400 -9.16 -10.61 -31.55
N ASP A 401 -8.47 -9.49 -31.35
CA ASP A 401 -7.84 -8.74 -32.43
C ASP A 401 -6.35 -8.54 -32.15
N ARG A 402 -5.55 -8.54 -33.23
CA ARG A 402 -4.10 -8.35 -33.21
C ARG A 402 -3.60 -8.14 -34.62
N ASP A 403 -2.58 -7.31 -34.82
CA ASP A 403 -2.03 -6.98 -36.13
C ASP A 403 -1.48 -8.23 -36.92
N VAL A 404 -0.94 -9.20 -36.15
CA VAL A 404 -0.31 -10.40 -36.73
C VAL A 404 -0.85 -11.67 -36.10
N GLY A 405 -1.22 -12.65 -36.91
CA GLY A 405 -1.68 -13.98 -36.49
C GLY A 405 -3.18 -14.19 -36.67
N THR A 406 -3.71 -15.19 -36.00
CA THR A 406 -5.13 -15.58 -36.07
C THR A 406 -5.97 -14.63 -35.23
N THR A 407 -7.04 -14.08 -35.83
CA THR A 407 -8.00 -13.21 -35.15
C THR A 407 -9.42 -13.75 -35.29
N GLY A 408 -10.37 -13.27 -34.51
CA GLY A 408 -11.75 -13.68 -34.63
C GLY A 408 -12.52 -13.74 -33.32
N TRP A 409 -13.75 -14.24 -33.41
CA TRP A 409 -14.66 -14.35 -32.28
C TRP A 409 -14.62 -15.72 -31.62
N ARG A 410 -14.78 -15.74 -30.30
CA ARG A 410 -15.04 -16.95 -29.52
C ARG A 410 -16.30 -16.77 -28.68
N PHE A 411 -17.20 -17.73 -28.77
CA PHE A 411 -18.28 -17.93 -27.80
C PHE A 411 -17.98 -19.18 -26.99
N ASP A 412 -17.92 -19.08 -25.67
CA ASP A 412 -17.74 -20.20 -24.75
C ASP A 412 -18.81 -20.16 -23.68
N SER A 413 -19.47 -21.28 -23.42
CA SER A 413 -20.54 -21.37 -22.44
C SER A 413 -20.46 -22.67 -21.66
N THR A 414 -20.40 -22.58 -20.34
CA THR A 414 -20.43 -23.70 -19.40
C THR A 414 -21.71 -23.63 -18.58
N GLN A 415 -22.53 -24.68 -18.63
CA GLN A 415 -23.76 -24.81 -17.87
C GLN A 415 -23.60 -25.98 -16.90
N GLU A 416 -23.55 -25.71 -15.60
CA GLU A 416 -23.29 -26.71 -14.57
C GLU A 416 -24.49 -26.87 -13.62
N LEU A 417 -24.89 -28.11 -13.42
CA LEU A 417 -25.86 -28.51 -12.39
C LEU A 417 -25.14 -29.29 -11.30
N SER A 418 -25.21 -28.82 -10.06
CA SER A 418 -24.56 -29.45 -8.92
C SER A 418 -25.56 -29.74 -7.78
N LEU A 419 -25.29 -30.82 -7.05
CA LEU A 419 -25.97 -31.14 -5.80
C LEU A 419 -25.02 -30.89 -4.63
N ARG A 420 -25.49 -30.22 -3.60
CA ARG A 420 -24.68 -29.87 -2.41
C ARG A 420 -25.22 -30.54 -1.17
N PHE A 421 -24.64 -31.67 -0.80
CA PHE A 421 -24.88 -32.35 0.47
C PHE A 421 -23.82 -31.86 1.47
N ALA A 422 -24.20 -30.95 2.37
CA ALA A 422 -23.31 -30.42 3.40
C ALA A 422 -23.89 -30.66 4.79
N ARG A 423 -23.09 -31.19 5.70
CA ARG A 423 -23.37 -31.33 7.12
C ARG A 423 -22.15 -30.89 7.92
N ALA A 424 -22.31 -30.76 9.24
CA ALA A 424 -21.17 -30.46 10.09
C ALA A 424 -20.03 -31.45 9.86
N GLY A 425 -18.87 -30.94 9.47
CA GLY A 425 -17.65 -31.76 9.26
C GLY A 425 -17.61 -32.58 7.95
N MET A 426 -18.57 -32.46 7.03
CA MET A 426 -18.50 -33.16 5.74
C MET A 426 -19.28 -32.47 4.61
N PHE A 427 -18.80 -32.62 3.39
CA PHE A 427 -19.54 -32.26 2.19
C PHE A 427 -19.37 -33.29 1.09
N LEU A 428 -20.37 -33.35 0.20
CA LEU A 428 -20.39 -34.15 -1.03
C LEU A 428 -21.07 -33.33 -2.10
N SER A 429 -20.38 -33.08 -3.23
CA SER A 429 -20.88 -32.23 -4.30
C SER A 429 -20.67 -32.91 -5.67
N PRO A 430 -21.56 -33.81 -6.09
CA PRO A 430 -21.58 -34.25 -7.49
C PRO A 430 -22.10 -33.15 -8.40
N ALA A 431 -21.47 -33.01 -9.58
CA ALA A 431 -21.86 -32.04 -10.58
C ALA A 431 -21.72 -32.61 -12.00
N ILE A 432 -22.58 -32.13 -12.87
CA ILE A 432 -22.50 -32.35 -14.33
C ILE A 432 -22.53 -31.00 -15.01
N ALA A 433 -21.66 -30.83 -16.01
CA ALA A 433 -21.65 -29.62 -16.83
C ALA A 433 -21.63 -29.97 -18.31
N LEU A 434 -22.15 -29.06 -19.11
CA LEU A 434 -22.00 -29.06 -20.57
C LEU A 434 -21.23 -27.79 -20.92
N ARG A 435 -20.14 -27.94 -21.66
CA ARG A 435 -19.37 -26.82 -22.18
C ARG A 435 -19.39 -26.82 -23.68
N GLN A 436 -19.83 -25.71 -24.26
CA GLN A 436 -19.89 -25.47 -25.70
C GLN A 436 -19.00 -24.29 -26.05
N THR A 437 -18.07 -24.48 -27.01
CA THR A 437 -17.21 -23.44 -27.54
C THR A 437 -17.39 -23.35 -29.05
N ASN A 438 -17.58 -22.16 -29.59
CA ASN A 438 -17.72 -21.88 -31.00
C ASN A 438 -16.74 -20.76 -31.40
N TYR A 439 -16.11 -20.89 -32.54
CA TYR A 439 -15.20 -19.87 -33.06
C TYR A 439 -15.70 -19.37 -34.43
N TRP A 440 -15.36 -18.13 -34.73
CA TRP A 440 -15.47 -17.52 -36.07
C TRP A 440 -14.14 -16.84 -36.34
N ILE A 441 -13.33 -17.46 -37.23
CA ILE A 441 -11.95 -17.05 -37.53
C ILE A 441 -11.96 -16.14 -38.73
N ASP A 442 -11.39 -14.92 -38.60
CA ASP A 442 -11.41 -13.93 -39.69
C ASP A 442 -10.47 -14.34 -40.88
N ASN A 443 -9.29 -14.87 -40.55
CA ASN A 443 -8.26 -15.21 -41.53
C ASN A 443 -7.75 -16.65 -41.32
N PRO A 444 -8.57 -17.68 -41.59
CA PRO A 444 -8.13 -19.08 -41.45
C PRO A 444 -7.03 -19.41 -42.46
N ALA A 445 -6.08 -20.26 -42.04
CA ALA A 445 -5.08 -20.76 -42.99
C ALA A 445 -5.73 -21.61 -44.09
N PRO A 446 -5.14 -21.70 -45.29
CA PRO A 446 -5.72 -22.47 -46.39
C PRO A 446 -5.98 -23.93 -46.00
N GLY A 447 -7.26 -24.34 -46.00
CA GLY A 447 -7.73 -25.68 -45.64
C GLY A 447 -8.13 -25.85 -44.17
N GLU A 448 -8.05 -24.81 -43.37
CA GLU A 448 -8.62 -24.79 -42.02
C GLU A 448 -10.09 -24.36 -42.03
N ASP A 449 -10.86 -24.84 -41.04
CA ASP A 449 -12.26 -24.48 -40.82
C ASP A 449 -12.32 -23.06 -40.21
N ASP A 450 -13.15 -22.19 -40.76
CA ASP A 450 -13.38 -20.83 -40.26
C ASP A 450 -14.37 -20.78 -39.09
N THR A 451 -15.10 -21.84 -38.82
CA THR A 451 -16.12 -21.94 -37.75
C THR A 451 -15.99 -23.20 -36.89
N PRO A 452 -14.79 -23.54 -36.40
CA PRO A 452 -14.64 -24.76 -35.63
C PRO A 452 -15.41 -24.69 -34.31
N THR A 453 -15.93 -25.84 -33.85
CA THR A 453 -16.72 -25.96 -32.65
C THR A 453 -16.29 -27.11 -31.78
N ARG A 454 -16.59 -27.04 -30.49
CA ARG A 454 -16.36 -28.11 -29.52
C ARG A 454 -17.49 -28.18 -28.52
N GLY A 455 -17.96 -29.39 -28.16
CA GLY A 455 -18.97 -29.64 -27.15
C GLY A 455 -18.62 -30.76 -26.21
N LEU A 456 -18.38 -30.48 -24.93
CA LEU A 456 -17.87 -31.45 -23.95
C LEU A 456 -18.81 -31.60 -22.75
N PRO A 457 -19.23 -32.84 -22.40
CA PRO A 457 -19.82 -33.13 -21.11
C PRO A 457 -18.71 -33.26 -20.05
N ILE A 458 -18.94 -32.72 -18.85
CA ILE A 458 -17.99 -32.74 -17.74
C ILE A 458 -18.70 -33.30 -16.52
N GLY A 459 -18.16 -34.38 -15.96
CA GLY A 459 -18.63 -34.95 -14.70
C GLY A 459 -17.65 -34.67 -13.57
N SER A 460 -18.10 -34.30 -12.39
CA SER A 460 -17.24 -34.15 -11.24
C SER A 460 -17.90 -34.57 -9.94
N LEU A 461 -17.08 -35.04 -9.01
CA LEU A 461 -17.48 -35.38 -7.63
C LEU A 461 -16.45 -34.82 -6.67
N ASP A 462 -16.82 -33.79 -5.91
CA ASP A 462 -15.98 -33.19 -4.88
C ASP A 462 -16.50 -33.57 -3.50
N MET A 463 -15.66 -34.13 -2.66
CA MET A 463 -16.02 -34.51 -1.30
C MET A 463 -14.90 -34.20 -0.31
N GLY A 464 -15.29 -33.86 0.91
CA GLY A 464 -14.35 -33.61 1.99
C GLY A 464 -14.95 -33.88 3.36
N MET A 465 -14.06 -34.13 4.29
CA MET A 465 -14.40 -34.33 5.71
C MET A 465 -13.47 -33.49 6.57
N THR A 466 -13.96 -33.05 7.72
CA THR A 466 -13.16 -32.37 8.73
C THR A 466 -13.32 -33.17 10.05
N PHE A 467 -12.22 -33.69 10.52
CA PHE A 467 -12.13 -34.33 11.84
C PHE A 467 -11.46 -33.35 12.79
N GLU A 468 -12.06 -33.14 13.94
CA GLU A 468 -11.53 -32.24 14.95
C GLU A 468 -11.30 -32.99 16.26
N ARG A 469 -10.23 -32.63 16.96
CA ARG A 469 -10.00 -33.06 18.34
C ARG A 469 -9.40 -31.93 19.16
N GLU A 470 -9.81 -31.84 20.40
CA GLU A 470 -9.12 -31.05 21.40
C GLU A 470 -7.95 -31.88 21.98
N ALA A 471 -6.77 -31.27 22.00
CA ALA A 471 -5.59 -31.82 22.64
C ALA A 471 -5.22 -30.93 23.83
N VAL A 472 -5.41 -31.42 25.03
CA VAL A 472 -5.08 -30.67 26.25
C VAL A 472 -3.63 -30.96 26.62
N GLY A 473 -2.77 -29.94 26.52
CA GLY A 473 -1.41 -29.98 27.03
C GLY A 473 -1.30 -29.34 28.41
N ASP A 474 -0.15 -29.46 29.07
CA ASP A 474 0.07 -28.98 30.45
C ASP A 474 -0.21 -27.46 30.64
N ARG A 475 -0.14 -26.66 29.59
CA ARG A 475 -0.30 -25.18 29.66
C ARG A 475 -1.23 -24.57 28.60
N ARG A 476 -1.66 -25.37 27.60
CA ARG A 476 -2.47 -24.88 26.49
C ARG A 476 -3.39 -25.94 25.95
N THR A 477 -4.56 -25.55 25.54
CA THR A 477 -5.49 -26.38 24.78
C THR A 477 -5.33 -26.09 23.30
N TRP A 478 -5.25 -27.13 22.51
CA TRP A 478 -5.09 -27.07 21.07
C TRP A 478 -6.31 -27.66 20.38
N LEU A 479 -6.73 -27.06 19.32
CA LEU A 479 -7.66 -27.63 18.36
C LEU A 479 -6.85 -28.18 17.19
N GLN A 480 -6.85 -29.50 17.00
CA GLN A 480 -6.25 -30.14 15.83
C GLN A 480 -7.33 -30.57 14.86
N THR A 481 -7.17 -30.18 13.57
CA THR A 481 -8.02 -30.65 12.48
C THR A 481 -7.27 -31.63 11.57
N ILE A 482 -7.98 -32.54 10.93
CA ILE A 482 -7.52 -33.33 9.78
C ILE A 482 -8.63 -33.28 8.74
N GLU A 483 -8.29 -32.78 7.55
CA GLU A 483 -9.22 -32.40 6.49
C GLU A 483 -8.88 -33.13 5.18
N PRO A 484 -9.26 -34.40 5.02
CA PRO A 484 -9.14 -35.09 3.74
C PRO A 484 -10.14 -34.57 2.74
N ARG A 485 -9.67 -34.35 1.51
CA ARG A 485 -10.48 -33.94 0.34
C ARG A 485 -10.15 -34.82 -0.85
N LEU A 486 -11.17 -35.13 -1.62
CA LEU A 486 -11.08 -35.91 -2.85
C LEU A 486 -11.94 -35.25 -3.92
N LEU A 487 -11.34 -35.06 -5.11
CA LEU A 487 -12.01 -34.59 -6.31
C LEU A 487 -11.81 -35.58 -7.43
N TYR A 488 -12.90 -36.11 -7.95
CA TYR A 488 -12.91 -36.87 -9.21
C TYR A 488 -13.43 -36.00 -10.34
N VAL A 489 -12.76 -36.01 -11.49
CA VAL A 489 -13.19 -35.26 -12.68
C VAL A 489 -13.08 -36.16 -13.91
N ARG A 490 -14.09 -36.13 -14.76
CA ARG A 490 -14.09 -36.80 -16.05
C ARG A 490 -14.54 -35.87 -17.17
N VAL A 491 -13.69 -35.75 -18.18
CA VAL A 491 -13.91 -35.04 -19.45
C VAL A 491 -13.49 -36.00 -20.55
N PRO A 492 -14.38 -36.38 -21.49
CA PRO A 492 -14.01 -37.27 -22.58
C PRO A 492 -13.04 -36.55 -23.55
N PHE A 493 -12.23 -37.37 -24.26
CA PHE A 493 -11.38 -36.86 -25.32
C PHE A 493 -12.23 -36.36 -26.51
N GLU A 494 -11.87 -35.19 -27.02
CA GLU A 494 -12.29 -34.62 -28.29
C GLU A 494 -11.09 -33.97 -28.92
N ASP A 495 -10.88 -34.21 -30.24
CA ASP A 495 -9.77 -33.62 -30.97
C ASP A 495 -9.95 -32.08 -31.05
N GLN A 496 -8.99 -31.36 -30.57
CA GLN A 496 -8.98 -29.90 -30.51
C GLN A 496 -7.81 -29.29 -31.27
N SER A 497 -7.14 -30.10 -32.12
CA SER A 497 -5.96 -29.67 -32.86
C SER A 497 -6.25 -28.56 -33.89
N ASN A 498 -7.49 -28.51 -34.38
CA ASN A 498 -7.99 -27.50 -35.33
C ASN A 498 -8.53 -26.22 -34.67
N LEU A 499 -8.56 -26.15 -33.35
CA LEU A 499 -9.02 -24.97 -32.66
C LEU A 499 -7.88 -23.94 -32.48
N PRO A 500 -8.13 -22.64 -32.61
CA PRO A 500 -7.14 -21.61 -32.33
C PRO A 500 -6.74 -21.60 -30.84
N VAL A 501 -5.65 -20.91 -30.52
CA VAL A 501 -5.25 -20.60 -29.14
C VAL A 501 -5.10 -19.09 -29.02
N PHE A 502 -6.04 -18.44 -28.36
CA PHE A 502 -6.02 -17.01 -28.12
C PHE A 502 -5.41 -16.64 -26.76
N ASP A 503 -5.93 -17.25 -25.68
CA ASP A 503 -5.58 -16.86 -24.30
C ASP A 503 -5.42 -18.06 -23.35
N THR A 504 -5.36 -19.27 -23.87
CA THR A 504 -5.21 -20.46 -23.04
C THR A 504 -3.74 -20.75 -22.72
N ILE A 505 -3.47 -20.92 -21.43
CA ILE A 505 -2.15 -21.24 -20.88
C ILE A 505 -2.20 -22.44 -19.94
N VAL A 506 -1.06 -23.08 -19.71
CA VAL A 506 -0.87 -24.06 -18.63
C VAL A 506 -0.40 -23.32 -17.39
N PRO A 507 -1.21 -23.25 -16.33
CA PRO A 507 -0.78 -22.64 -15.08
C PRO A 507 0.22 -23.53 -14.35
N ASP A 508 1.04 -22.93 -13.49
CA ASP A 508 1.92 -23.69 -12.60
C ASP A 508 1.12 -24.59 -11.70
N PHE A 509 1.49 -25.87 -11.63
CA PHE A 509 0.84 -26.83 -10.76
C PHE A 509 1.15 -26.50 -9.30
N ASN A 510 0.11 -26.42 -8.44
CA ASN A 510 0.19 -26.13 -7.02
C ASN A 510 -1.03 -26.72 -6.30
N LEU A 511 -1.18 -26.48 -4.99
CA LEU A 511 -2.35 -26.95 -4.23
C LEU A 511 -3.69 -26.41 -4.74
N ILE A 512 -3.72 -25.20 -5.31
CA ILE A 512 -4.93 -24.62 -5.90
C ILE A 512 -5.30 -25.42 -7.14
N GLN A 513 -4.33 -25.74 -7.99
CA GLN A 513 -4.52 -26.52 -9.21
C GLN A 513 -4.94 -27.96 -8.93
N LEU A 514 -4.50 -28.53 -7.82
CA LEU A 514 -4.81 -29.90 -7.41
C LEU A 514 -6.31 -30.17 -7.37
N PHE A 515 -7.13 -29.20 -6.94
CA PHE A 515 -8.58 -29.32 -6.82
C PHE A 515 -9.35 -28.50 -7.85
N ARG A 516 -8.74 -28.21 -9.01
CA ARG A 516 -9.41 -27.62 -10.16
C ARG A 516 -9.96 -28.70 -11.09
N LYS A 517 -11.12 -28.39 -11.73
CA LYS A 517 -11.74 -29.25 -12.74
C LYS A 517 -10.99 -29.18 -14.07
N TYR A 518 -10.34 -28.06 -14.36
CA TYR A 518 -9.67 -27.76 -15.62
C TYR A 518 -8.17 -27.61 -15.41
N GLN A 519 -7.39 -28.25 -16.26
CA GLN A 519 -5.93 -28.15 -16.25
C GLN A 519 -5.44 -26.81 -16.83
N PHE A 520 -6.08 -26.35 -17.89
CA PHE A 520 -5.74 -25.08 -18.55
C PHE A 520 -6.49 -23.90 -17.91
N VAL A 521 -5.92 -22.72 -18.04
CA VAL A 521 -6.60 -21.44 -17.84
C VAL A 521 -6.90 -20.89 -19.23
N GLY A 522 -8.14 -20.49 -19.45
CA GLY A 522 -8.68 -20.15 -20.77
C GLY A 522 -9.44 -21.32 -21.41
N PRO A 523 -10.39 -21.04 -22.32
CA PRO A 523 -11.27 -22.06 -22.89
C PRO A 523 -10.80 -22.68 -24.19
N ASP A 524 -9.68 -22.25 -24.81
CA ASP A 524 -9.28 -22.75 -26.13
C ASP A 524 -8.82 -24.22 -26.10
N ARG A 525 -8.37 -24.69 -24.94
CA ARG A 525 -8.05 -26.09 -24.69
C ARG A 525 -8.71 -26.55 -23.42
N ILE A 526 -9.38 -27.69 -23.47
CA ILE A 526 -9.93 -28.41 -22.33
C ILE A 526 -9.31 -29.79 -22.32
N ALA A 527 -8.53 -30.10 -21.29
CA ALA A 527 -7.88 -31.39 -21.18
C ALA A 527 -8.92 -32.51 -21.11
N ASP A 528 -8.69 -33.55 -21.88
CA ASP A 528 -9.35 -34.84 -21.69
C ASP A 528 -8.88 -35.40 -20.35
N THR A 529 -9.81 -35.50 -19.43
CA THR A 529 -9.49 -35.75 -18.03
C THR A 529 -10.26 -36.96 -17.51
N ASP A 530 -9.57 -37.91 -16.92
CA ASP A 530 -10.12 -38.95 -16.06
C ASP A 530 -9.17 -39.04 -14.85
N GLN A 531 -9.46 -38.25 -13.82
CA GLN A 531 -8.50 -38.04 -12.75
C GLN A 531 -9.15 -38.09 -11.38
N LEU A 532 -8.33 -38.50 -10.41
CA LEU A 532 -8.66 -38.52 -9.00
C LEU A 532 -7.60 -37.70 -8.24
N SER A 533 -7.98 -36.54 -7.75
CA SER A 533 -7.15 -35.68 -6.89
C SER A 533 -7.47 -35.95 -5.44
N PHE A 534 -6.46 -36.16 -4.63
CA PHE A 534 -6.61 -36.30 -3.19
C PHE A 534 -5.64 -35.40 -2.45
N GLY A 535 -6.05 -34.92 -1.31
CA GLY A 535 -5.21 -34.12 -0.41
C GLY A 535 -5.68 -34.23 1.02
N VAL A 536 -4.75 -34.01 1.92
CA VAL A 536 -5.01 -33.98 3.35
C VAL A 536 -4.36 -32.72 3.93
N THR A 537 -5.18 -31.91 4.61
CA THR A 537 -4.70 -30.75 5.37
C THR A 537 -4.84 -31.04 6.86
N THR A 538 -3.84 -30.68 7.63
CA THR A 538 -3.92 -30.70 9.10
C THR A 538 -3.59 -29.32 9.64
N ARG A 539 -4.34 -28.88 10.66
CA ARG A 539 -4.08 -27.60 11.35
C ARG A 539 -3.97 -27.84 12.85
N LEU A 540 -3.09 -27.08 13.46
CA LEU A 540 -2.98 -26.99 14.92
C LEU A 540 -3.23 -25.55 15.34
N ILE A 541 -4.36 -25.32 16.00
CA ILE A 541 -4.85 -24.01 16.37
C ILE A 541 -4.77 -23.85 17.88
N ASP A 542 -4.23 -22.74 18.37
CA ASP A 542 -4.23 -22.40 19.78
C ASP A 542 -5.66 -21.99 20.21
N ALA A 543 -6.31 -22.80 21.02
CA ALA A 543 -7.71 -22.59 21.42
C ALA A 543 -7.93 -21.30 22.23
N ALA A 544 -6.87 -20.73 22.85
CA ALA A 544 -6.97 -19.51 23.65
C ALA A 544 -7.10 -18.24 22.81
N ASN A 545 -6.51 -18.22 21.61
CA ASN A 545 -6.43 -17.00 20.78
C ASN A 545 -6.77 -17.22 19.29
N GLY A 546 -7.15 -18.45 18.91
CA GLY A 546 -7.51 -18.82 17.54
C GLY A 546 -6.33 -18.80 16.55
N ARG A 547 -5.09 -18.64 17.01
CA ARG A 547 -3.93 -18.58 16.11
C ARG A 547 -3.56 -19.98 15.62
N GLU A 548 -3.41 -20.09 14.32
CA GLU A 548 -2.85 -21.27 13.68
C GLU A 548 -1.33 -21.33 13.91
N ARG A 549 -0.86 -22.45 14.44
CA ARG A 549 0.55 -22.68 14.78
C ARG A 549 1.23 -23.65 13.83
N LEU A 550 0.47 -24.51 13.22
CA LEU A 550 0.93 -25.43 12.21
C LEU A 550 -0.19 -25.68 11.21
N THR A 551 0.15 -25.57 9.94
CA THR A 551 -0.67 -26.03 8.82
C THR A 551 0.19 -26.90 7.94
N GLY A 552 -0.25 -28.10 7.64
CA GLY A 552 0.42 -28.99 6.71
C GLY A 552 -0.57 -29.53 5.71
N THR A 553 -0.27 -29.41 4.42
CA THR A 553 -1.07 -30.00 3.33
C THR A 553 -0.18 -30.83 2.44
N LEU A 554 -0.68 -32.00 2.06
CA LEU A 554 -0.05 -32.90 1.09
C LEU A 554 -1.12 -33.37 0.11
N GLY A 555 -0.80 -33.39 -1.17
CA GLY A 555 -1.72 -33.89 -2.19
C GLY A 555 -1.06 -34.32 -3.48
N GLN A 556 -1.82 -35.07 -4.28
CA GLN A 556 -1.44 -35.57 -5.58
C GLN A 556 -2.70 -35.84 -6.43
N THR A 557 -2.58 -35.74 -7.74
CA THR A 557 -3.58 -36.23 -8.70
C THR A 557 -3.11 -37.52 -9.34
N ARG A 558 -4.00 -38.50 -9.46
CA ARG A 558 -3.83 -39.73 -10.25
C ARG A 558 -4.61 -39.60 -11.54
N TYR A 559 -3.96 -39.80 -12.66
CA TYR A 559 -4.56 -39.86 -14.00
C TYR A 559 -4.90 -41.31 -14.32
N LEU A 560 -6.16 -41.58 -14.62
CA LEU A 560 -6.65 -42.93 -14.95
C LEU A 560 -6.48 -43.24 -16.43
N ASN A 561 -6.33 -42.19 -17.25
CA ASN A 561 -6.04 -42.28 -18.68
C ASN A 561 -4.98 -41.23 -19.08
N PRO A 562 -4.13 -41.49 -20.09
CA PRO A 562 -3.24 -40.49 -20.66
C PRO A 562 -4.02 -39.27 -21.16
N GLN A 563 -3.48 -38.06 -20.97
CA GLN A 563 -4.07 -36.83 -21.48
C GLN A 563 -3.49 -36.51 -22.86
N GLN A 564 -4.36 -36.44 -23.85
CA GLN A 564 -3.99 -36.28 -25.27
C GLN A 564 -4.05 -34.82 -25.72
N VAL A 565 -4.97 -34.02 -25.10
CA VAL A 565 -5.13 -32.61 -25.44
C VAL A 565 -4.03 -31.76 -24.81
N THR A 566 -3.25 -31.07 -25.62
CA THR A 566 -2.12 -30.22 -25.24
C THR A 566 -2.17 -28.88 -25.95
N LEU A 567 -1.33 -27.94 -25.52
CA LEU A 567 -1.04 -26.73 -26.32
C LEU A 567 -0.19 -27.08 -27.54
N PRO A 568 -0.27 -26.32 -28.64
CA PRO A 568 0.54 -26.51 -29.81
C PRO A 568 2.03 -26.63 -29.46
N GLY A 569 2.73 -27.59 -30.07
CA GLY A 569 4.15 -27.82 -29.82
C GLY A 569 4.50 -28.58 -28.53
N THR A 570 3.52 -28.95 -27.71
CA THR A 570 3.73 -29.75 -26.49
C THR A 570 3.28 -31.23 -26.74
N ALA A 571 4.03 -32.17 -26.17
CA ALA A 571 3.69 -33.58 -26.24
C ALA A 571 2.57 -33.96 -25.27
N PRO A 572 1.75 -34.99 -25.56
CA PRO A 572 0.75 -35.55 -24.69
C PRO A 572 1.36 -36.00 -23.35
N THR A 573 0.61 -35.83 -22.27
CA THR A 573 1.02 -36.26 -20.93
C THR A 573 0.69 -37.75 -20.75
N VAL A 574 1.71 -38.57 -20.66
CA VAL A 574 1.59 -40.04 -20.52
C VAL A 574 1.82 -40.53 -19.08
N THR A 575 1.97 -39.59 -18.14
CA THR A 575 2.23 -39.92 -16.74
C THR A 575 0.97 -40.38 -16.01
N ASP A 576 1.09 -41.35 -15.10
CA ASP A 576 -0.04 -41.85 -14.30
C ASP A 576 -0.39 -40.96 -13.11
N ALA A 577 0.44 -39.96 -12.81
CA ALA A 577 0.24 -39.07 -11.68
C ALA A 577 0.87 -37.69 -11.87
N SER A 578 0.34 -36.71 -11.19
CA SER A 578 0.99 -35.41 -11.03
C SER A 578 2.17 -35.48 -10.08
N ASP A 579 2.94 -34.43 -9.99
CA ASP A 579 3.86 -34.21 -8.90
C ASP A 579 3.14 -34.27 -7.55
N TYR A 580 3.84 -34.68 -6.50
CA TYR A 580 3.40 -34.45 -5.12
C TYR A 580 3.54 -32.97 -4.79
N VAL A 581 2.52 -32.39 -4.21
CA VAL A 581 2.54 -31.01 -3.69
C VAL A 581 2.38 -31.04 -2.18
N ALA A 582 3.31 -30.40 -1.50
CA ALA A 582 3.28 -30.26 -0.05
C ALA A 582 3.47 -28.81 0.34
N GLU A 583 2.70 -28.34 1.30
CA GLU A 583 2.88 -27.02 1.93
C GLU A 583 2.90 -27.20 3.45
N LEU A 584 3.77 -26.46 4.11
CA LEU A 584 3.93 -26.50 5.56
C LEU A 584 4.14 -25.08 6.08
N GLY A 585 3.21 -24.60 6.90
CA GLY A 585 3.30 -23.37 7.66
C GLY A 585 3.51 -23.64 9.14
N ILE A 586 4.51 -23.03 9.75
CA ILE A 586 4.82 -23.19 11.17
C ILE A 586 4.99 -21.83 11.83
N GLY A 587 4.14 -21.53 12.83
CA GLY A 587 4.28 -20.35 13.69
C GLY A 587 4.89 -20.72 15.05
N LEU A 588 6.19 -20.45 15.23
CA LEU A 588 6.90 -20.74 16.47
C LEU A 588 6.94 -19.51 17.38
N ARG A 589 6.35 -19.58 18.59
CA ARG A 589 6.41 -18.52 19.63
C ARG A 589 5.98 -17.20 19.06
N ASP A 590 5.14 -16.71 18.62
CA ASP A 590 4.72 -15.35 18.12
C ASP A 590 5.79 -14.56 17.34
N SER A 591 7.04 -15.06 17.30
CA SER A 591 8.18 -14.34 16.71
C SER A 591 8.74 -14.98 15.45
N TRP A 592 8.47 -16.25 15.20
CA TRP A 592 9.00 -16.98 14.04
C TRP A 592 7.85 -17.52 13.20
N ALA A 593 7.95 -17.32 11.89
CA ALA A 593 7.11 -17.95 10.89
C ALA A 593 8.00 -18.65 9.87
N LEU A 594 7.66 -19.89 9.54
CA LEU A 594 8.30 -20.67 8.51
C LEU A 594 7.23 -21.19 7.56
N ASP A 595 7.35 -20.85 6.29
CA ASP A 595 6.51 -21.35 5.21
C ASP A 595 7.37 -22.14 4.24
N LEU A 596 6.97 -23.36 3.94
CA LEU A 596 7.62 -24.26 3.01
C LEU A 596 6.61 -24.75 1.98
N GLY A 597 6.92 -24.55 0.70
CA GLY A 597 6.23 -25.15 -0.42
C GLY A 597 7.18 -26.10 -1.15
N TYR A 598 6.73 -27.30 -1.48
CA TYR A 598 7.54 -28.30 -2.15
C TYR A 598 6.73 -29.09 -3.18
N GLN A 599 7.29 -29.20 -4.37
CA GLN A 599 6.73 -30.00 -5.44
C GLN A 599 7.78 -30.99 -5.95
N TRP A 600 7.41 -32.25 -5.99
CA TRP A 600 8.30 -33.33 -6.33
C TRP A 600 7.69 -34.29 -7.36
N ASN A 601 8.42 -34.46 -8.45
CA ASN A 601 8.05 -35.42 -9.49
C ASN A 601 8.55 -36.80 -9.12
N SER A 602 7.61 -37.73 -8.91
CA SER A 602 7.93 -39.10 -8.48
C SER A 602 8.50 -39.98 -9.59
N GLU A 603 8.21 -39.71 -10.87
CA GLU A 603 8.68 -40.50 -12.00
C GLU A 603 10.15 -40.20 -12.28
N THR A 604 10.50 -38.93 -12.37
CA THR A 604 11.88 -38.50 -12.58
C THR A 604 12.71 -38.43 -11.31
N SER A 605 12.08 -38.57 -10.15
CA SER A 605 12.69 -38.43 -8.82
C SER A 605 13.40 -37.09 -8.63
N THR A 606 12.80 -36.03 -9.17
CA THR A 606 13.40 -34.69 -9.17
C THR A 606 12.46 -33.65 -8.55
N THR A 607 13.05 -32.63 -7.93
CA THR A 607 12.32 -31.47 -7.42
C THR A 607 11.88 -30.60 -8.60
N ALA A 608 10.60 -30.27 -8.68
CA ALA A 608 10.05 -29.38 -9.69
C ALA A 608 10.02 -27.92 -9.18
N ARG A 609 9.60 -27.74 -7.90
CA ARG A 609 9.50 -26.41 -7.28
C ARG A 609 9.80 -26.51 -5.79
N THR A 610 10.45 -25.49 -5.27
CA THR A 610 10.60 -25.29 -3.83
C THR A 610 10.42 -23.80 -3.52
N GLU A 611 9.70 -23.52 -2.44
CA GLU A 611 9.57 -22.19 -1.88
C GLU A 611 9.78 -22.29 -0.37
N THR A 612 10.70 -21.50 0.15
CA THR A 612 11.01 -21.45 1.58
C THR A 612 11.02 -20.01 2.01
N ARG A 613 10.30 -19.72 3.08
CA ARG A 613 10.29 -18.41 3.69
C ARG A 613 10.43 -18.56 5.20
N LEU A 614 11.44 -17.96 5.75
CA LEU A 614 11.65 -17.85 7.19
C LEU A 614 11.57 -16.39 7.59
N GLU A 615 10.70 -16.06 8.52
CA GLU A 615 10.56 -14.73 9.10
C GLU A 615 10.80 -14.78 10.61
N TYR A 616 11.61 -13.86 11.10
CA TYR A 616 11.84 -13.64 12.53
C TYR A 616 11.43 -12.21 12.90
N ARG A 617 10.37 -12.08 13.69
CA ARG A 617 9.79 -10.80 14.14
C ARG A 617 9.58 -10.80 15.64
N PRO A 618 10.63 -10.56 16.45
CA PRO A 618 10.49 -10.55 17.92
C PRO A 618 9.70 -9.36 18.46
N LYS A 619 9.66 -8.26 17.71
CA LYS A 619 8.93 -7.02 17.98
C LYS A 619 8.48 -6.39 16.67
N GLU A 620 7.57 -5.42 16.72
CA GLU A 620 7.07 -4.73 15.52
C GLU A 620 8.16 -3.97 14.77
N ASP A 621 9.17 -3.45 15.47
CA ASP A 621 10.30 -2.69 14.93
C ASP A 621 11.48 -3.55 14.43
N ARG A 622 11.37 -4.88 14.50
CA ARG A 622 12.45 -5.83 14.16
C ARG A 622 11.95 -6.91 13.22
N LEU A 623 12.61 -7.04 12.10
CA LEU A 623 12.33 -8.06 11.11
C LEU A 623 13.64 -8.61 10.54
N PHE A 624 13.73 -9.92 10.46
CA PHE A 624 14.74 -10.62 9.69
C PHE A 624 14.04 -11.69 8.86
N GLY A 625 14.26 -11.67 7.55
CA GLY A 625 13.64 -12.57 6.60
C GLY A 625 14.66 -13.28 5.73
N ILE A 626 14.41 -14.54 5.40
CA ILE A 626 15.13 -15.32 4.40
C ILE A 626 14.10 -15.93 3.48
N GLY A 627 14.27 -15.74 2.18
CA GLY A 627 13.50 -16.35 1.11
C GLY A 627 14.37 -17.21 0.20
N TYR A 628 13.84 -18.32 -0.27
CA TYR A 628 14.45 -19.12 -1.33
C TYR A 628 13.33 -19.65 -2.23
N ARG A 629 13.49 -19.48 -3.54
CA ARG A 629 12.56 -19.94 -4.57
C ARG A 629 13.33 -20.68 -5.65
N TYR A 630 12.86 -21.87 -5.94
CA TYR A 630 13.39 -22.72 -6.99
C TYR A 630 12.25 -23.23 -7.87
N ARG A 631 12.42 -23.15 -9.17
CA ARG A 631 11.60 -23.78 -10.19
C ARG A 631 12.55 -24.33 -11.25
N ARG A 632 12.45 -25.61 -11.52
CA ARG A 632 13.36 -26.29 -12.44
C ARG A 632 13.46 -25.57 -13.78
N ASP A 633 14.69 -25.38 -14.25
CA ASP A 633 15.06 -24.78 -15.54
C ASP A 633 14.51 -23.35 -15.79
N ALA A 634 13.92 -22.72 -14.80
CA ALA A 634 13.30 -21.41 -14.95
C ALA A 634 13.68 -20.39 -13.88
N LEU A 635 13.94 -20.82 -12.64
CA LEU A 635 14.16 -19.88 -11.54
C LEU A 635 14.96 -20.56 -10.41
N GLU A 636 16.00 -19.88 -9.93
CA GLU A 636 16.64 -20.21 -8.67
C GLU A 636 17.10 -18.92 -7.99
N GLN A 637 16.38 -18.48 -6.96
CA GLN A 637 16.60 -17.18 -6.34
C GLN A 637 16.61 -17.30 -4.81
N GLY A 638 17.46 -16.49 -4.18
CA GLY A 638 17.47 -16.30 -2.74
C GLY A 638 17.41 -14.84 -2.36
N ASP A 639 16.73 -14.52 -1.28
CA ASP A 639 16.71 -13.17 -0.72
C ASP A 639 16.88 -13.18 0.80
N VAL A 640 17.50 -12.13 1.28
CA VAL A 640 17.64 -11.83 2.72
C VAL A 640 17.18 -10.41 2.95
N SER A 641 16.34 -10.20 3.95
CA SER A 641 15.84 -8.89 4.34
C SER A 641 16.04 -8.64 5.83
N VAL A 642 16.30 -7.38 6.17
CA VAL A 642 16.54 -6.98 7.56
C VAL A 642 15.98 -5.59 7.83
N VAL A 643 15.27 -5.47 8.94
CA VAL A 643 14.91 -4.19 9.58
C VAL A 643 15.29 -4.34 11.05
N TRP A 644 16.30 -3.61 11.50
CA TRP A 644 16.83 -3.84 12.83
C TRP A 644 17.34 -2.55 13.50
N PRO A 645 16.89 -2.23 14.71
CA PRO A 645 17.45 -1.14 15.48
C PRO A 645 18.87 -1.52 15.94
N LEU A 646 19.87 -0.76 15.49
CA LEU A 646 21.27 -0.93 15.90
C LEU A 646 21.57 -0.24 17.22
N ALA A 647 20.92 0.89 17.46
CA ALA A 647 21.00 1.69 18.69
C ALA A 647 19.66 2.38 18.92
N GLN A 648 19.51 3.14 20.01
CA GLN A 648 18.26 3.81 20.39
C GLN A 648 17.64 4.66 19.25
N ARG A 649 18.46 5.29 18.42
CA ARG A 649 18.05 6.20 17.34
C ARG A 649 18.42 5.73 15.94
N TRP A 650 19.11 4.61 15.81
CA TRP A 650 19.61 4.11 14.54
C TRP A 650 18.95 2.80 14.18
N ARG A 651 18.43 2.73 12.98
CA ARG A 651 17.85 1.53 12.37
C ARG A 651 18.59 1.21 11.07
N LEU A 652 18.92 -0.06 10.90
CA LEU A 652 19.39 -0.63 9.64
C LEU A 652 18.21 -1.22 8.91
N ILE A 653 18.15 -0.95 7.61
CA ILE A 653 17.18 -1.52 6.70
C ILE A 653 17.94 -2.06 5.51
N GLY A 654 17.63 -3.25 5.06
CA GLY A 654 18.32 -3.81 3.90
C GLY A 654 17.62 -5.01 3.31
N ARG A 655 17.87 -5.22 2.03
CA ARG A 655 17.51 -6.42 1.28
C ARG A 655 18.63 -6.75 0.30
N TYR A 656 18.85 -8.02 0.12
CA TYR A 656 19.75 -8.56 -0.89
C TYR A 656 19.06 -9.71 -1.60
N SER A 657 18.91 -9.63 -2.93
CA SER A 657 18.29 -10.65 -3.77
C SER A 657 19.26 -11.09 -4.87
N TYR A 658 19.40 -12.40 -5.02
CA TYR A 658 20.38 -13.01 -5.93
C TYR A 658 19.73 -14.13 -6.75
N SER A 659 19.97 -14.15 -8.06
CA SER A 659 19.67 -15.26 -8.95
C SER A 659 20.85 -16.23 -9.00
N PHE A 660 20.63 -17.46 -8.52
CA PHE A 660 21.64 -18.53 -8.65
C PHE A 660 21.68 -19.10 -10.06
N LEU A 661 20.54 -19.02 -10.78
CA LEU A 661 20.43 -19.48 -12.16
C LEU A 661 21.28 -18.60 -13.08
N ASP A 662 21.07 -17.29 -13.04
CA ASP A 662 21.74 -16.30 -13.87
C ASP A 662 23.10 -15.89 -13.28
N LYS A 663 23.36 -16.22 -12.00
CA LYS A 663 24.56 -15.89 -11.22
C LYS A 663 24.80 -14.41 -11.06
N GLU A 664 23.72 -13.64 -10.90
CA GLU A 664 23.75 -12.19 -10.79
C GLU A 664 22.88 -11.68 -9.64
N ARG A 665 23.16 -10.45 -9.23
CA ARG A 665 22.31 -9.72 -8.27
C ARG A 665 21.10 -9.20 -9.01
N LEU A 666 19.91 -9.35 -8.41
CA LEU A 666 18.66 -8.85 -8.98
C LEU A 666 18.34 -7.46 -8.46
N GLU A 667 18.31 -7.33 -7.15
CA GLU A 667 18.08 -6.07 -6.46
C GLU A 667 18.71 -6.16 -5.09
N ASP A 668 19.45 -5.15 -4.72
CA ASP A 668 19.93 -4.98 -3.36
C ASP A 668 19.73 -3.53 -2.92
N PHE A 669 19.38 -3.34 -1.68
CA PHE A 669 19.42 -2.03 -1.06
C PHE A 669 19.86 -2.12 0.40
N ILE A 670 20.53 -1.07 0.83
CA ILE A 670 20.90 -0.84 2.22
C ILE A 670 20.52 0.58 2.61
N GLY A 671 19.84 0.70 3.73
CA GLY A 671 19.37 1.99 4.25
C GLY A 671 19.71 2.15 5.72
N TRP A 672 19.96 3.40 6.08
CA TRP A 672 20.16 3.85 7.45
C TRP A 672 19.07 4.84 7.78
N GLU A 673 18.40 4.61 8.88
CA GLU A 673 17.43 5.53 9.43
C GLU A 673 17.92 6.03 10.78
N TYR A 674 17.95 7.35 10.93
CA TYR A 674 18.19 8.01 12.21
C TYR A 674 16.92 8.69 12.66
N GLU A 675 16.40 8.33 13.81
CA GLU A 675 15.17 8.86 14.37
C GLU A 675 15.45 9.69 15.61
N ALA A 676 15.21 10.99 15.50
CA ALA A 676 15.18 11.92 16.63
C ALA A 676 13.75 12.14 17.13
N CYS A 677 13.59 12.90 18.20
CA CYS A 677 12.27 13.17 18.77
C CYS A 677 11.34 13.88 17.79
N CYS A 678 11.83 14.85 17.04
CA CYS A 678 11.04 15.71 16.16
C CYS A 678 11.44 15.67 14.69
N TRP A 679 12.34 14.78 14.28
CA TRP A 679 12.72 14.58 12.90
C TRP A 679 13.26 13.18 12.64
N ARG A 680 13.25 12.75 11.39
CA ARG A 680 13.81 11.49 10.93
C ARG A 680 14.61 11.73 9.65
N LEU A 681 15.79 11.17 9.58
CA LEU A 681 16.62 11.13 8.38
C LEU A 681 16.73 9.68 7.91
N ARG A 682 16.41 9.43 6.67
CA ARG A 682 16.58 8.14 6.01
C ARG A 682 17.47 8.31 4.80
N MET A 683 18.42 7.42 4.64
CA MET A 683 19.29 7.35 3.49
C MET A 683 19.28 5.91 2.98
N VAL A 684 18.98 5.71 1.71
CA VAL A 684 18.91 4.39 1.07
C VAL A 684 19.78 4.40 -0.18
N ASN A 685 20.74 3.50 -0.23
CA ASN A 685 21.42 3.14 -1.45
C ASN A 685 20.74 1.91 -2.04
N ARG A 686 20.38 1.95 -3.29
CA ARG A 686 19.73 0.86 -4.02
C ARG A 686 20.51 0.58 -5.30
N ASN A 687 20.60 -0.70 -5.63
CA ASN A 687 21.18 -1.20 -6.85
C ASN A 687 20.21 -2.24 -7.44
N ASN A 688 19.77 -2.04 -8.66
CA ASN A 688 18.86 -2.96 -9.37
C ASN A 688 19.35 -3.20 -10.79
N VAL A 689 19.04 -4.39 -11.30
CA VAL A 689 19.33 -4.78 -12.68
C VAL A 689 18.07 -4.63 -13.51
N SER A 690 18.18 -3.96 -14.66
CA SER A 690 17.11 -3.95 -15.65
C SER A 690 17.00 -5.35 -16.27
N ARG A 691 15.79 -5.92 -16.28
CA ARG A 691 15.56 -7.23 -16.91
C ARG A 691 15.67 -7.18 -18.42
N ARG A 692 15.44 -6.00 -19.03
CA ARG A 692 15.47 -5.81 -20.48
C ARG A 692 16.89 -5.67 -21.03
N THR A 693 17.70 -4.83 -20.38
CA THR A 693 19.05 -4.51 -20.89
C THR A 693 20.16 -5.25 -20.15
N GLY A 694 19.88 -5.85 -18.99
CA GLY A 694 20.90 -6.40 -18.10
C GLY A 694 21.76 -5.32 -17.43
N GLU A 695 21.48 -4.04 -17.66
CA GLU A 695 22.24 -2.94 -17.07
C GLU A 695 21.86 -2.72 -15.61
N THR A 696 22.86 -2.33 -14.81
CA THR A 696 22.66 -1.99 -13.40
C THR A 696 22.38 -0.51 -13.26
N ASP A 697 21.37 -0.16 -12.48
CA ASP A 697 21.10 1.21 -12.05
C ASP A 697 21.34 1.34 -10.55
N ASN A 698 22.22 2.26 -10.17
CA ASN A 698 22.53 2.55 -8.79
C ASN A 698 21.94 3.90 -8.38
N SER A 699 21.26 3.94 -7.24
CA SER A 699 20.61 5.14 -6.75
C SER A 699 20.85 5.35 -5.26
N ILE A 700 21.02 6.60 -4.86
CA ILE A 700 21.08 7.04 -3.48
C ILE A 700 19.93 8.01 -3.26
N SER A 701 19.01 7.68 -2.35
CA SER A 701 17.88 8.53 -1.95
C SER A 701 18.08 9.03 -0.53
N VAL A 702 17.77 10.29 -0.29
CA VAL A 702 17.84 10.93 1.03
C VAL A 702 16.50 11.58 1.35
N GLN A 703 15.95 11.22 2.48
CA GLN A 703 14.67 11.75 2.97
C GLN A 703 14.86 12.37 4.36
N LEU A 704 14.47 13.63 4.49
CA LEU A 704 14.35 14.32 5.78
C LEU A 704 12.88 14.56 6.08
N GLU A 705 12.39 13.93 7.14
CA GLU A 705 11.03 14.12 7.65
C GLU A 705 11.07 14.98 8.91
N LEU A 706 10.31 16.07 8.91
CA LEU A 706 10.08 16.89 10.10
C LEU A 706 8.75 16.46 10.70
N LYS A 707 8.81 15.74 11.83
CA LYS A 707 7.63 15.16 12.47
C LYS A 707 6.64 16.25 12.88
N GLY A 708 5.37 16.04 12.53
CA GLY A 708 4.28 17.00 12.85
C GLY A 708 4.06 18.08 11.78
N LEU A 709 4.88 18.20 10.74
CA LEU A 709 4.67 19.16 9.64
C LEU A 709 3.98 18.55 8.42
N SER A 710 4.41 17.37 7.97
CA SER A 710 3.81 16.70 6.82
C SER A 710 3.92 15.19 6.93
N GLN A 711 2.94 14.50 6.35
CA GLN A 711 2.93 13.05 6.22
C GLN A 711 2.61 12.71 4.77
N ARG A 712 3.62 12.47 3.95
CA ARG A 712 3.46 11.90 2.61
C ARG A 712 4.29 10.63 2.54
N VAL A 713 3.72 9.60 1.91
CA VAL A 713 4.50 8.43 1.46
C VAL A 713 5.44 8.92 0.37
N THR A 714 6.72 8.67 0.55
CA THR A 714 7.76 9.07 -0.41
C THR A 714 8.31 7.85 -1.13
N SER A 715 9.09 8.07 -2.17
CA SER A 715 9.76 7.02 -2.94
C SER A 715 10.54 6.00 -2.07
N PRO A 716 11.31 6.39 -1.03
CA PRO A 716 11.90 5.42 -0.10
C PRO A 716 10.90 4.59 0.71
N ASP A 717 9.75 5.14 1.08
CA ASP A 717 8.73 4.38 1.82
C ASP A 717 8.10 3.29 0.94
N GLU A 718 7.79 3.62 -0.31
CA GLU A 718 7.27 2.65 -1.28
C GLU A 718 8.28 1.53 -1.58
N LEU A 719 9.56 1.88 -1.72
CA LEU A 719 10.62 0.90 -1.91
C LEU A 719 10.67 -0.11 -0.76
N LEU A 720 10.58 0.36 0.47
CA LEU A 720 10.65 -0.49 1.65
C LEU A 720 9.39 -1.36 1.82
N ASP A 721 8.22 -0.80 1.60
CA ASP A 721 6.94 -1.53 1.69
C ASP A 721 6.84 -2.64 0.63
N ARG A 722 7.32 -2.38 -0.58
CA ARG A 722 7.35 -3.37 -1.68
C ARG A 722 8.54 -4.32 -1.57
N GLY A 723 9.69 -3.80 -1.16
CA GLY A 723 10.95 -4.54 -1.15
C GLY A 723 11.08 -5.50 0.02
N ILE A 724 10.56 -5.18 1.19
CA ILE A 724 10.66 -6.01 2.39
C ILE A 724 9.28 -6.54 2.75
N LEU A 725 9.06 -7.82 2.51
CA LEU A 725 7.80 -8.45 2.83
C LEU A 725 7.53 -8.40 4.34
N GLY A 726 6.36 -7.85 4.70
CA GLY A 726 5.99 -7.62 6.09
C GLY A 726 6.59 -6.34 6.71
N TYR A 727 7.34 -5.56 5.96
CA TYR A 727 7.64 -4.19 6.37
C TYR A 727 6.32 -3.44 6.48
N ARG A 728 6.04 -2.96 7.66
CA ARG A 728 4.98 -1.97 7.84
C ARG A 728 5.70 -0.67 8.08
N THR A 729 5.45 0.30 7.23
CA THR A 729 5.83 1.67 7.57
C THR A 729 5.36 1.86 8.99
N ILE A 730 6.27 2.05 9.92
CA ILE A 730 5.92 2.43 11.27
C ILE A 730 5.37 3.85 11.11
N ALA A 731 4.25 3.88 10.45
CA ALA A 731 3.43 5.03 10.39
C ALA A 731 2.55 4.86 11.58
N ARG A 732 2.68 5.79 12.46
CA ARG A 732 1.44 6.49 12.56
C ARG A 732 0.71 6.09 13.81
N ALA A 733 1.39 6.24 14.89
CA ALA A 733 0.75 6.65 16.10
C ALA A 733 1.23 8.09 16.35
N TYR A 734 0.62 9.06 15.66
CA TYR A 734 0.59 10.46 16.08
C TYR A 734 -0.69 11.09 15.52
#